data_6f7869d5aae33a9e9011f6fd13ba6346
#
_entry.id   6f7869d5aae33a9e9011f6fd13ba6346
#
_cell.length_a   1.000
_cell.length_b   1.000
_cell.length_c   1.000
_cell.angle_alpha   90.00
_cell.angle_beta   90.00
_cell.angle_gamma   90.00
#
_symmetry.space_group_name_H-M   'P 1'
#
loop_
_entity.id
_entity.type
_entity.pdbx_description
1 polymer ?
#
loop_
_entity_poly.entity_id
_entity_poly.type
_entity_poly.pdbx_seq_one_letter_code
_entity_poly.pdbx_strand_id
1 'polypeptide(L)'
;LGNWLILEAIGSYLVGKKIEYIKDKILNFVVLQILFSLSFFISVWLTRSIKLLLKIPFGVSLGVDLIFLITILILFFPSIIHGALFTYSAKILQQDGEKNVVKISKVYIFETLGTIFGGIIFTYILIKFFSIFQIVFIIFLLNILCCIALSFINIKNKKVLGITTLTSFLFFVLIFFNLQNYIEKKTISKFWSGQEVIYYKNSIYNNIVVTKQNQQYNFFVNSYPLFSVPYIDKMFVEEVVHIPLSIIKKPKRVLILGKGAGGIINELLKYENLSIDYIELDKDLLETFKILSVDILKKELNSRNVSLYYLDGCYFLKNIETKYDFVFIGFSEPKDLQINRFFTLEFFKILKSKISDEGVVTFQLPGSYVYLSKQLAELNKCVISTAKNVFKFVNVLPGDYNIILCSNSDITIHLAPEKVISGLKEKNILVDVLNEKYLEYRLNKEKINWFNHQLEDTNVKLNYSFLPSAVFYSINYWTAKLSPKFFKYFNKIQTLKEKTFVFYLLISILILTMIIFLFTKNSTAVSSTYIAISTGCVSMLLNLTLIFSFQVLYGYIYYQIALLSSFFMLGSILGAYLAVKHLRNLKLMGLEIFILLLSVLFFLLLKTIKDFSNNKILYFVFPYIFLILSVLVGSFSGIEFPILNKILIENSASNISSVVGKIYAFDLLGGWLGAILGSIVIFPIFGIKFIFYAIIILKITSLILLSLTSIYERQRI
;
A
#
# COMPACT_ATOMS: atom_id res chain seq x y z
N LEU A 1 1.87 -2.14 -8.50
CA LEU A 1 1.37 -1.20 -9.49
C LEU A 1 2.46 -0.81 -10.50
N GLY A 2 3.63 -0.31 -10.06
CA GLY A 2 4.70 0.08 -10.97
C GLY A 2 5.09 -1.02 -11.96
N ASN A 3 5.35 -2.24 -11.49
CA ASN A 3 5.73 -3.35 -12.38
C ASN A 3 4.65 -3.68 -13.44
N TRP A 4 3.37 -3.46 -13.12
CA TRP A 4 2.30 -3.56 -14.09
C TRP A 4 2.46 -2.51 -15.19
N LEU A 5 2.63 -1.25 -14.84
CA LEU A 5 2.71 -0.14 -15.79
C LEU A 5 3.87 -0.28 -16.79
N ILE A 6 5.07 -0.67 -16.33
CA ILE A 6 6.21 -0.84 -17.24
C ILE A 6 6.02 -2.01 -18.22
N LEU A 7 5.46 -3.13 -17.75
CA LEU A 7 5.18 -4.28 -18.60
C LEU A 7 4.07 -3.99 -19.62
N GLU A 8 3.05 -3.25 -19.21
CA GLU A 8 1.97 -2.77 -20.07
C GLU A 8 2.51 -1.79 -21.14
N ALA A 9 3.41 -0.87 -20.76
CA ALA A 9 4.10 0.01 -21.69
C ALA A 9 4.87 -0.76 -22.75
N ILE A 10 5.58 -1.82 -22.36
CA ILE A 10 6.31 -2.70 -23.27
C ILE A 10 5.33 -3.37 -24.25
N GLY A 11 4.21 -3.90 -23.77
CA GLY A 11 3.19 -4.55 -24.60
C GLY A 11 2.61 -3.61 -25.65
N SER A 12 2.22 -2.42 -25.24
CA SER A 12 1.67 -1.38 -26.14
C SER A 12 2.70 -0.93 -27.18
N TYR A 13 3.95 -0.68 -26.77
CA TYR A 13 5.03 -0.25 -27.68
C TYR A 13 5.38 -1.29 -28.74
N LEU A 14 5.53 -2.58 -28.32
CA LEU A 14 5.89 -3.66 -29.22
C LEU A 14 4.81 -3.92 -30.27
N VAL A 15 3.55 -3.93 -29.83
CA VAL A 15 2.42 -4.16 -30.74
C VAL A 15 2.23 -2.97 -31.67
N GLY A 16 2.35 -1.74 -31.17
CA GLY A 16 2.24 -0.52 -31.97
C GLY A 16 3.18 -0.51 -33.19
N LYS A 17 4.37 -1.14 -33.09
CA LYS A 17 5.31 -1.28 -34.20
C LYS A 17 4.91 -2.35 -35.22
N LYS A 18 4.24 -3.44 -34.81
CA LYS A 18 4.02 -4.62 -35.63
C LYS A 18 2.59 -4.78 -36.16
N ILE A 19 1.61 -4.09 -35.58
CA ILE A 19 0.19 -4.30 -35.84
C ILE A 19 -0.21 -4.07 -37.30
N GLU A 20 0.47 -3.20 -38.02
CA GLU A 20 0.17 -2.91 -39.43
C GLU A 20 0.45 -4.13 -40.34
N TYR A 21 1.42 -4.96 -39.99
CA TYR A 21 1.81 -6.14 -40.75
C TYR A 21 0.90 -7.36 -40.49
N ILE A 22 -0.01 -7.24 -39.51
CA ILE A 22 -0.89 -8.34 -39.11
C ILE A 22 -2.15 -8.34 -39.99
N LYS A 23 -2.39 -9.45 -40.69
CA LYS A 23 -3.52 -9.59 -41.64
C LYS A 23 -4.87 -9.65 -40.94
N ASP A 24 -5.02 -10.52 -39.95
CA ASP A 24 -6.30 -10.74 -39.25
C ASP A 24 -6.25 -10.14 -37.85
N LYS A 25 -6.59 -8.85 -37.76
CA LYS A 25 -6.51 -8.06 -36.50
C LYS A 25 -7.54 -8.52 -35.47
N ILE A 26 -8.74 -8.93 -35.92
CA ILE A 26 -9.83 -9.36 -35.02
C ILE A 26 -9.53 -10.73 -34.45
N LEU A 27 -9.03 -11.66 -35.26
CA LEU A 27 -8.60 -12.99 -34.78
C LEU A 27 -7.53 -12.85 -33.68
N ASN A 28 -6.52 -12.04 -33.94
CA ASN A 28 -5.45 -11.82 -32.96
C ASN A 28 -5.95 -11.13 -31.69
N PHE A 29 -6.89 -10.18 -31.81
CA PHE A 29 -7.52 -9.55 -30.65
C PHE A 29 -8.27 -10.57 -29.78
N VAL A 30 -9.08 -11.45 -30.41
CA VAL A 30 -9.80 -12.53 -29.69
C VAL A 30 -8.81 -13.50 -29.03
N VAL A 31 -7.74 -13.90 -29.70
CA VAL A 31 -6.71 -14.75 -29.12
C VAL A 31 -6.04 -14.09 -27.93
N LEU A 32 -5.67 -12.80 -28.04
CA LEU A 32 -5.09 -12.04 -26.93
C LEU A 32 -6.05 -11.91 -25.75
N GLN A 33 -7.35 -11.73 -25.99
CA GLN A 33 -8.37 -11.66 -24.95
C GLN A 33 -8.49 -12.97 -24.15
N ILE A 34 -8.42 -14.10 -24.85
CA ILE A 34 -8.41 -15.42 -24.22
C ILE A 34 -7.11 -15.64 -23.43
N LEU A 35 -5.96 -15.31 -24.03
CA LEU A 35 -4.66 -15.42 -23.37
C LEU A 35 -4.56 -14.51 -22.13
N PHE A 36 -5.16 -13.32 -22.19
CA PHE A 36 -5.27 -12.40 -21.05
C PHE A 36 -5.99 -13.07 -19.87
N SER A 37 -7.14 -13.67 -20.12
CA SER A 37 -7.92 -14.38 -19.11
C SER A 37 -7.16 -15.56 -18.50
N LEU A 38 -6.50 -16.37 -19.34
CA LEU A 38 -5.67 -17.49 -18.89
C LEU A 38 -4.46 -17.02 -18.08
N SER A 39 -3.85 -15.90 -18.47
CA SER A 39 -2.70 -15.35 -17.78
C SER A 39 -3.04 -14.90 -16.34
N PHE A 40 -4.25 -14.38 -16.10
CA PHE A 40 -4.73 -14.07 -14.74
C PHE A 40 -4.81 -15.32 -13.86
N PHE A 41 -5.34 -16.41 -14.41
CA PHE A 41 -5.40 -17.69 -13.71
C PHE A 41 -4.01 -18.16 -13.29
N ILE A 42 -3.05 -18.12 -14.22
CA ILE A 42 -1.66 -18.49 -13.96
C ILE A 42 -1.04 -17.56 -12.91
N SER A 43 -1.28 -16.26 -13.00
CA SER A 43 -0.73 -15.27 -12.06
C SER A 43 -1.24 -15.47 -10.63
N VAL A 44 -2.52 -15.75 -10.44
CA VAL A 44 -3.10 -16.06 -9.12
C VAL A 44 -2.53 -17.36 -8.57
N TRP A 45 -2.42 -18.39 -9.40
CA TRP A 45 -1.84 -19.66 -8.99
C TRP A 45 -0.35 -19.52 -8.61
N LEU A 46 0.44 -18.77 -9.39
CA LEU A 46 1.84 -18.46 -9.08
C LEU A 46 1.95 -17.67 -7.77
N THR A 47 1.12 -16.66 -7.55
CA THR A 47 1.14 -15.86 -6.32
C THR A 47 0.98 -16.73 -5.07
N ARG A 48 0.12 -17.74 -5.12
CA ARG A 48 -0.07 -18.68 -4.01
C ARG A 48 1.02 -19.75 -3.90
N SER A 49 1.64 -20.12 -5.03
CA SER A 49 2.60 -21.22 -5.08
C SER A 49 4.04 -20.79 -4.95
N ILE A 50 4.37 -19.51 -5.17
CA ILE A 50 5.74 -19.04 -5.31
C ILE A 50 6.61 -19.26 -4.06
N LYS A 51 6.07 -19.03 -2.85
CA LYS A 51 6.79 -19.30 -1.60
C LYS A 51 7.13 -20.78 -1.45
N LEU A 52 6.22 -21.66 -1.84
CA LEU A 52 6.45 -23.12 -1.83
C LEU A 52 7.51 -23.53 -2.85
N LEU A 53 7.44 -22.97 -4.06
CA LEU A 53 8.42 -23.23 -5.13
C LEU A 53 9.82 -22.80 -4.71
N LEU A 54 9.92 -21.69 -3.97
CA LEU A 54 11.18 -21.17 -3.42
C LEU A 54 11.55 -21.81 -2.08
N LYS A 55 10.76 -22.77 -1.57
CA LYS A 55 10.94 -23.43 -0.27
C LYS A 55 11.03 -22.45 0.91
N ILE A 56 10.29 -21.34 0.84
CA ILE A 56 10.23 -20.33 1.90
C ILE A 56 9.08 -20.68 2.84
N PRO A 57 9.34 -20.84 4.15
CA PRO A 57 8.29 -21.12 5.12
C PRO A 57 7.21 -20.03 5.17
N PHE A 58 5.97 -20.42 5.53
CA PHE A 58 4.94 -19.43 5.83
C PHE A 58 5.35 -18.57 7.04
N GLY A 59 4.83 -17.35 7.12
CA GLY A 59 5.23 -16.39 8.17
C GLY A 59 6.56 -15.67 7.92
N VAL A 60 7.41 -16.16 7.02
CA VAL A 60 8.67 -15.49 6.64
C VAL A 60 8.42 -14.45 5.55
N SER A 61 8.94 -13.24 5.77
CA SER A 61 8.92 -12.16 4.78
C SER A 61 9.92 -12.41 3.66
N LEU A 62 9.65 -11.84 2.47
CA LEU A 62 10.58 -11.83 1.35
C LEU A 62 11.40 -10.54 1.35
N GLY A 63 12.61 -10.58 0.82
CA GLY A 63 13.40 -9.39 0.56
C GLY A 63 12.79 -8.52 -0.56
N VAL A 64 13.03 -7.23 -0.51
CA VAL A 64 12.45 -6.25 -1.47
C VAL A 64 12.86 -6.56 -2.91
N ASP A 65 14.10 -6.96 -3.14
CA ASP A 65 14.63 -7.39 -4.45
C ASP A 65 13.88 -8.60 -5.00
N LEU A 66 13.67 -9.61 -4.15
CA LEU A 66 12.96 -10.82 -4.53
C LEU A 66 11.47 -10.55 -4.78
N ILE A 67 10.83 -9.69 -3.97
CA ILE A 67 9.45 -9.23 -4.20
C ILE A 67 9.34 -8.54 -5.56
N PHE A 68 10.30 -7.67 -5.89
CA PHE A 68 10.31 -6.95 -7.15
C PHE A 68 10.42 -7.91 -8.34
N LEU A 69 11.36 -8.87 -8.31
CA LEU A 69 11.54 -9.87 -9.37
C LEU A 69 10.33 -10.80 -9.50
N ILE A 70 9.80 -11.29 -8.39
CA ILE A 70 8.63 -12.17 -8.39
C ILE A 70 7.40 -11.45 -8.95
N THR A 71 7.18 -10.20 -8.57
CA THR A 71 6.03 -9.43 -9.09
C THR A 71 6.16 -9.15 -10.58
N ILE A 72 7.37 -8.91 -11.12
CA ILE A 72 7.59 -8.85 -12.57
C ILE A 72 7.21 -10.17 -13.21
N LEU A 73 7.68 -11.31 -12.69
CA LEU A 73 7.39 -12.62 -13.25
C LEU A 73 5.89 -12.94 -13.27
N ILE A 74 5.20 -12.68 -12.16
CA ILE A 74 3.76 -12.94 -12.02
C ILE A 74 2.94 -12.07 -12.97
N LEU A 75 3.30 -10.79 -13.11
CA LEU A 75 2.57 -9.81 -13.89
C LEU A 75 2.99 -9.78 -15.37
N PHE A 76 4.03 -10.53 -15.77
CA PHE A 76 4.62 -10.45 -17.09
C PHE A 76 3.59 -10.63 -18.22
N PHE A 77 2.89 -11.75 -18.22
CA PHE A 77 1.92 -12.04 -19.28
C PHE A 77 0.68 -11.14 -19.22
N PRO A 78 -0.04 -10.99 -18.10
CA PRO A 78 -1.26 -10.19 -18.10
C PRO A 78 -0.99 -8.72 -18.45
N SER A 79 0.08 -8.12 -17.95
CA SER A 79 0.35 -6.71 -18.23
C SER A 79 0.76 -6.46 -19.68
N ILE A 80 1.64 -7.28 -20.25
CA ILE A 80 2.03 -7.14 -21.66
C ILE A 80 0.84 -7.35 -22.59
N ILE A 81 0.00 -8.34 -22.32
CA ILE A 81 -1.18 -8.60 -23.13
C ILE A 81 -2.19 -7.47 -23.01
N HIS A 82 -2.37 -6.89 -21.81
CA HIS A 82 -3.25 -5.74 -21.60
C HIS A 82 -2.81 -4.52 -22.45
N GLY A 83 -1.55 -4.16 -22.39
CA GLY A 83 -1.00 -3.07 -23.23
C GLY A 83 -1.13 -3.35 -24.74
N ALA A 84 -0.98 -4.62 -25.14
CA ALA A 84 -1.23 -5.03 -26.51
C ALA A 84 -2.70 -4.85 -26.92
N LEU A 85 -3.66 -5.24 -26.07
CA LEU A 85 -5.10 -5.12 -26.32
C LEU A 85 -5.52 -3.66 -26.52
N PHE A 86 -4.95 -2.70 -25.74
CA PHE A 86 -5.21 -1.29 -25.95
C PHE A 86 -4.86 -0.84 -27.37
N THR A 87 -3.68 -1.19 -27.83
CA THR A 87 -3.18 -0.82 -29.17
C THR A 87 -4.00 -1.51 -30.28
N TYR A 88 -4.39 -2.78 -30.11
CA TYR A 88 -5.29 -3.47 -31.03
C TYR A 88 -6.68 -2.82 -31.10
N SER A 89 -7.25 -2.46 -29.95
CA SER A 89 -8.56 -1.76 -29.89
C SER A 89 -8.51 -0.44 -30.65
N ALA A 90 -7.44 0.34 -30.48
CA ALA A 90 -7.26 1.61 -31.20
C ALA A 90 -7.19 1.38 -32.71
N LYS A 91 -6.49 0.31 -33.17
CA LYS A 91 -6.40 0.02 -34.60
C LYS A 91 -7.69 -0.56 -35.20
N ILE A 92 -8.43 -1.39 -34.49
CA ILE A 92 -9.69 -1.96 -34.97
C ILE A 92 -10.75 -0.89 -35.13
N LEU A 93 -10.85 0.06 -34.21
CA LEU A 93 -11.78 1.20 -34.29
C LEU A 93 -11.44 2.22 -35.37
N GLN A 94 -10.18 2.24 -35.81
CA GLN A 94 -9.70 3.09 -36.87
C GLN A 94 -9.99 2.42 -38.24
N GLN A 95 -10.72 3.10 -39.12
CA GLN A 95 -10.84 2.69 -40.51
C GLN A 95 -9.55 3.04 -41.27
N ASP A 96 -9.15 2.18 -42.21
CA ASP A 96 -7.94 2.42 -42.98
C ASP A 96 -8.03 3.76 -43.74
N GLY A 97 -7.00 4.60 -43.56
CA GLY A 97 -6.89 5.95 -44.18
C GLY A 97 -7.39 7.12 -43.34
N GLU A 98 -8.13 6.90 -42.23
CA GLU A 98 -8.59 7.98 -41.37
C GLU A 98 -7.60 8.36 -40.27
N LYS A 99 -7.13 9.62 -40.26
CA LYS A 99 -6.37 10.21 -39.12
C LYS A 99 -7.32 10.74 -38.04
N ASN A 100 -8.13 9.87 -37.43
CA ASN A 100 -9.17 10.31 -36.51
C ASN A 100 -8.79 10.13 -35.04
N VAL A 101 -8.22 11.18 -34.43
CA VAL A 101 -7.82 11.25 -33.02
C VAL A 101 -9.02 11.00 -32.08
N VAL A 102 -10.23 11.40 -32.50
CA VAL A 102 -11.45 11.23 -31.70
C VAL A 102 -11.77 9.75 -31.48
N LYS A 103 -11.62 8.90 -32.51
CA LYS A 103 -11.85 7.46 -32.38
C LYS A 103 -10.87 6.80 -31.43
N ILE A 104 -9.60 7.22 -31.45
CA ILE A 104 -8.55 6.73 -30.56
C ILE A 104 -8.85 7.11 -29.11
N SER A 105 -9.23 8.39 -28.90
CA SER A 105 -9.58 8.87 -27.56
C SER A 105 -10.81 8.17 -26.98
N LYS A 106 -11.75 7.70 -27.83
CA LYS A 106 -12.88 6.86 -27.39
C LYS A 106 -12.40 5.53 -26.78
N VAL A 107 -11.35 4.90 -27.33
CA VAL A 107 -10.80 3.66 -26.74
C VAL A 107 -10.33 3.93 -25.31
N TYR A 108 -9.57 5.00 -25.12
CA TYR A 108 -9.08 5.42 -23.79
C TYR A 108 -10.25 5.68 -22.82
N ILE A 109 -11.30 6.37 -23.28
CA ILE A 109 -12.51 6.63 -22.48
C ILE A 109 -13.21 5.33 -22.08
N PHE A 110 -13.40 4.39 -23.03
CA PHE A 110 -14.09 3.11 -22.73
C PHE A 110 -13.27 2.20 -21.82
N GLU A 111 -11.94 2.14 -22.01
CA GLU A 111 -11.03 1.42 -21.10
C GLU A 111 -11.12 1.98 -19.68
N THR A 112 -11.05 3.30 -19.55
CA THR A 112 -11.12 3.98 -18.25
C THR A 112 -12.50 3.80 -17.58
N LEU A 113 -13.60 3.81 -18.36
CA LEU A 113 -14.94 3.46 -17.88
C LEU A 113 -14.98 2.02 -17.33
N GLY A 114 -14.42 1.07 -18.08
CA GLY A 114 -14.29 -0.32 -17.63
C GLY A 114 -13.52 -0.44 -16.32
N THR A 115 -12.46 0.32 -16.14
CA THR A 115 -11.66 0.36 -14.92
C THR A 115 -12.47 0.89 -13.72
N ILE A 116 -13.29 1.93 -13.89
CA ILE A 116 -14.16 2.46 -12.82
C ILE A 116 -15.18 1.41 -12.38
N PHE A 117 -15.96 0.89 -13.34
CA PHE A 117 -16.98 -0.11 -13.02
C PHE A 117 -16.36 -1.39 -12.45
N GLY A 118 -15.28 -1.87 -13.06
CA GLY A 118 -14.53 -3.02 -12.57
C GLY A 118 -14.00 -2.83 -11.16
N GLY A 119 -13.42 -1.67 -10.85
CA GLY A 119 -12.89 -1.33 -9.52
C GLY A 119 -13.99 -1.30 -8.45
N ILE A 120 -15.13 -0.68 -8.73
CA ILE A 120 -16.28 -0.62 -7.81
C ILE A 120 -16.85 -2.03 -7.57
N ILE A 121 -17.16 -2.75 -8.66
CA ILE A 121 -17.73 -4.11 -8.58
C ILE A 121 -16.77 -5.06 -7.84
N PHE A 122 -15.47 -4.99 -8.17
CA PHE A 122 -14.46 -5.81 -7.53
C PHE A 122 -14.41 -5.58 -6.02
N THR A 123 -14.37 -4.31 -5.60
CA THR A 123 -14.15 -3.94 -4.20
C THR A 123 -15.38 -4.16 -3.33
N TYR A 124 -16.57 -3.80 -3.82
CA TYR A 124 -17.79 -3.83 -3.00
C TYR A 124 -18.59 -5.13 -3.13
N ILE A 125 -18.41 -5.87 -4.23
CA ILE A 125 -19.19 -7.07 -4.53
C ILE A 125 -18.28 -8.30 -4.57
N LEU A 126 -17.29 -8.33 -5.49
CA LEU A 126 -16.58 -9.56 -5.77
C LEU A 126 -15.76 -10.06 -4.59
N ILE A 127 -14.95 -9.21 -3.96
CA ILE A 127 -14.11 -9.60 -2.81
C ILE A 127 -14.97 -10.09 -1.64
N LYS A 128 -16.16 -9.52 -1.45
CA LYS A 128 -17.02 -9.83 -0.32
C LYS A 128 -17.71 -11.19 -0.43
N PHE A 129 -18.11 -11.58 -1.65
CA PHE A 129 -18.96 -12.75 -1.87
C PHE A 129 -18.26 -13.93 -2.55
N PHE A 130 -17.12 -13.71 -3.22
CA PHE A 130 -16.47 -14.72 -4.03
C PHE A 130 -15.02 -14.97 -3.60
N SER A 131 -14.56 -16.21 -3.77
CA SER A 131 -13.16 -16.58 -3.62
C SER A 131 -12.32 -16.04 -4.79
N ILE A 132 -10.99 -15.99 -4.62
CA ILE A 132 -10.09 -15.42 -5.65
C ILE A 132 -10.22 -16.17 -6.98
N PHE A 133 -10.28 -17.50 -6.96
CA PHE A 133 -10.44 -18.26 -8.22
C PHE A 133 -11.82 -18.12 -8.82
N GLN A 134 -12.89 -17.98 -8.02
CA GLN A 134 -14.21 -17.65 -8.54
C GLN A 134 -14.22 -16.28 -9.25
N ILE A 135 -13.54 -15.27 -8.70
CA ILE A 135 -13.39 -13.95 -9.33
C ILE A 135 -12.68 -14.08 -10.69
N VAL A 136 -11.57 -14.84 -10.75
CA VAL A 136 -10.86 -15.07 -12.02
C VAL A 136 -11.77 -15.74 -13.05
N PHE A 137 -12.61 -16.71 -12.63
CA PHE A 137 -13.57 -17.34 -13.52
C PHE A 137 -14.66 -16.38 -14.01
N ILE A 138 -15.14 -15.45 -13.16
CA ILE A 138 -16.06 -14.38 -13.55
C ILE A 138 -15.43 -13.48 -14.62
N ILE A 139 -14.17 -13.05 -14.41
CA ILE A 139 -13.43 -12.24 -15.38
C ILE A 139 -13.27 -13.01 -16.70
N PHE A 140 -12.95 -14.30 -16.64
CA PHE A 140 -12.84 -15.14 -17.83
C PHE A 140 -14.19 -15.25 -18.57
N LEU A 141 -15.28 -15.44 -17.85
CA LEU A 141 -16.64 -15.45 -18.43
C LEU A 141 -16.95 -14.15 -19.17
N LEU A 142 -16.70 -13.00 -18.56
CA LEU A 142 -16.91 -11.69 -19.19
C LEU A 142 -16.09 -11.55 -20.49
N ASN A 143 -14.85 -11.98 -20.48
CA ASN A 143 -13.99 -11.96 -21.68
C ASN A 143 -14.50 -12.91 -22.78
N ILE A 144 -14.98 -14.09 -22.43
CA ILE A 144 -15.61 -15.01 -23.40
C ILE A 144 -16.86 -14.38 -24.00
N LEU A 145 -17.74 -13.75 -23.21
CA LEU A 145 -18.93 -13.06 -23.71
C LEU A 145 -18.56 -11.96 -24.71
N CYS A 146 -17.50 -11.17 -24.42
CA CYS A 146 -16.97 -10.20 -25.39
C CYS A 146 -16.47 -10.87 -26.67
N CYS A 147 -15.75 -11.99 -26.58
CA CYS A 147 -15.28 -12.74 -27.75
C CYS A 147 -16.44 -13.32 -28.58
N ILE A 148 -17.50 -13.81 -27.93
CA ILE A 148 -18.72 -14.29 -28.59
C ILE A 148 -19.40 -13.13 -29.32
N ALA A 149 -19.57 -11.97 -28.68
CA ALA A 149 -20.16 -10.78 -29.33
C ALA A 149 -19.37 -10.36 -30.57
N LEU A 150 -18.04 -10.35 -30.49
CA LEU A 150 -17.18 -10.07 -31.64
C LEU A 150 -17.30 -11.13 -32.76
N SER A 151 -17.51 -12.41 -32.41
CA SER A 151 -17.71 -13.47 -33.40
C SER A 151 -19.04 -13.32 -34.14
N PHE A 152 -20.11 -12.88 -33.47
CA PHE A 152 -21.38 -12.59 -34.13
C PHE A 152 -21.28 -11.41 -35.09
N ILE A 153 -20.53 -10.35 -34.76
CA ILE A 153 -20.30 -9.22 -35.64
C ILE A 153 -19.46 -9.64 -36.86
N ASN A 154 -18.63 -10.68 -36.73
CA ASN A 154 -17.70 -11.15 -37.75
C ASN A 154 -17.97 -12.62 -38.16
N ILE A 155 -19.23 -12.99 -38.36
CA ILE A 155 -19.69 -14.37 -38.68
C ILE A 155 -18.94 -14.99 -39.87
N LYS A 156 -18.51 -14.17 -40.84
CA LYS A 156 -17.76 -14.62 -42.02
C LYS A 156 -16.39 -15.21 -41.69
N ASN A 157 -15.83 -14.88 -40.52
CA ASN A 157 -14.53 -15.40 -40.10
C ASN A 157 -14.68 -16.72 -39.31
N LYS A 158 -14.69 -17.84 -40.03
CA LYS A 158 -14.83 -19.19 -39.44
C LYS A 158 -13.78 -19.52 -38.36
N LYS A 159 -12.58 -18.89 -38.42
CA LYS A 159 -11.53 -19.10 -37.42
C LYS A 159 -11.89 -18.44 -36.09
N VAL A 160 -12.40 -17.22 -36.11
CA VAL A 160 -12.87 -16.52 -34.89
C VAL A 160 -14.00 -17.31 -34.25
N LEU A 161 -14.99 -17.73 -35.05
CA LEU A 161 -16.11 -18.52 -34.55
C LEU A 161 -15.64 -19.84 -33.94
N GLY A 162 -14.73 -20.58 -34.62
CA GLY A 162 -14.20 -21.85 -34.12
C GLY A 162 -13.46 -21.72 -32.79
N ILE A 163 -12.60 -20.71 -32.65
CA ILE A 163 -11.86 -20.48 -31.41
C ILE A 163 -12.80 -20.08 -30.27
N THR A 164 -13.74 -19.17 -30.51
CA THR A 164 -14.69 -18.73 -29.47
C THR A 164 -15.61 -19.84 -29.00
N THR A 165 -16.13 -20.68 -29.92
CA THR A 165 -16.95 -21.85 -29.55
C THR A 165 -16.18 -22.89 -28.76
N LEU A 166 -14.94 -23.22 -29.19
CA LEU A 166 -14.09 -24.17 -28.48
C LEU A 166 -13.76 -23.68 -27.06
N THR A 167 -13.33 -22.42 -26.92
CA THR A 167 -13.00 -21.86 -25.61
C THR A 167 -14.22 -21.74 -24.70
N SER A 168 -15.38 -21.42 -25.23
CA SER A 168 -16.65 -21.38 -24.47
C SER A 168 -17.03 -22.77 -23.97
N PHE A 169 -16.89 -23.79 -24.82
CA PHE A 169 -17.15 -25.17 -24.44
C PHE A 169 -16.20 -25.65 -23.33
N LEU A 170 -14.88 -25.45 -23.52
CA LEU A 170 -13.90 -25.80 -22.50
C LEU A 170 -14.16 -25.07 -21.16
N PHE A 171 -14.51 -23.81 -21.21
CA PHE A 171 -14.84 -23.02 -20.01
C PHE A 171 -16.09 -23.57 -19.31
N PHE A 172 -17.12 -23.93 -20.05
CA PHE A 172 -18.32 -24.57 -19.50
C PHE A 172 -17.99 -25.90 -18.82
N VAL A 173 -17.13 -26.73 -19.42
CA VAL A 173 -16.66 -27.99 -18.82
C VAL A 173 -15.92 -27.72 -17.50
N LEU A 174 -15.04 -26.70 -17.44
CA LEU A 174 -14.32 -26.33 -16.21
C LEU A 174 -15.27 -25.90 -15.08
N ILE A 175 -16.32 -25.14 -15.39
CA ILE A 175 -17.37 -24.77 -14.42
C ILE A 175 -18.17 -25.99 -13.98
N PHE A 176 -18.58 -26.84 -14.92
CA PHE A 176 -19.36 -28.05 -14.61
C PHE A 176 -18.66 -28.95 -13.60
N PHE A 177 -17.34 -29.14 -13.72
CA PHE A 177 -16.54 -29.89 -12.77
C PHE A 177 -16.16 -29.09 -11.52
N ASN A 178 -16.70 -27.90 -11.31
CA ASN A 178 -16.44 -27.04 -10.15
C ASN A 178 -14.94 -26.83 -9.85
N LEU A 179 -14.14 -26.74 -10.92
CA LEU A 179 -12.69 -26.73 -10.86
C LEU A 179 -12.14 -25.54 -10.05
N GLN A 180 -12.82 -24.39 -10.08
CA GLN A 180 -12.44 -23.19 -9.32
C GLN A 180 -12.37 -23.48 -7.81
N ASN A 181 -13.35 -24.18 -7.26
CA ASN A 181 -13.38 -24.51 -5.82
C ASN A 181 -12.37 -25.61 -5.46
N TYR A 182 -12.16 -26.56 -6.36
CA TYR A 182 -11.14 -27.59 -6.18
C TYR A 182 -9.73 -26.97 -6.11
N ILE A 183 -9.41 -26.06 -7.04
CA ILE A 183 -8.10 -25.39 -7.08
C ILE A 183 -7.94 -24.45 -5.88
N GLU A 184 -8.99 -23.72 -5.49
CA GLU A 184 -8.99 -22.87 -4.29
C GLU A 184 -8.57 -23.69 -3.06
N LYS A 185 -9.28 -24.77 -2.76
CA LYS A 185 -8.98 -25.66 -1.62
C LYS A 185 -7.58 -26.26 -1.69
N LYS A 186 -7.20 -26.78 -2.86
CA LYS A 186 -5.89 -27.44 -3.07
C LYS A 186 -4.72 -26.45 -2.91
N THR A 187 -4.85 -25.23 -3.41
CA THR A 187 -3.80 -24.20 -3.27
C THR A 187 -3.69 -23.71 -1.83
N ILE A 188 -4.80 -23.54 -1.10
CA ILE A 188 -4.78 -23.18 0.33
C ILE A 188 -4.12 -24.28 1.15
N SER A 189 -4.56 -25.56 1.01
CA SER A 189 -3.99 -26.65 1.79
C SER A 189 -2.51 -26.86 1.49
N LYS A 190 -2.08 -26.66 0.24
CA LYS A 190 -0.67 -26.74 -0.15
C LYS A 190 0.15 -25.58 0.42
N PHE A 191 -0.37 -24.37 0.45
CA PHE A 191 0.30 -23.20 1.05
C PHE A 191 0.53 -23.40 2.54
N TRP A 192 -0.44 -24.00 3.24
CA TRP A 192 -0.38 -24.29 4.68
C TRP A 192 0.06 -25.74 4.96
N SER A 193 0.90 -26.31 4.10
CA SER A 193 1.37 -27.68 4.25
C SER A 193 2.00 -27.91 5.62
N GLY A 194 1.60 -29.00 6.31
CA GLY A 194 2.00 -29.31 7.69
C GLY A 194 1.09 -28.73 8.78
N GLN A 195 0.06 -27.95 8.41
CA GLN A 195 -0.97 -27.48 9.33
C GLN A 195 -2.37 -27.69 8.73
N GLU A 196 -3.32 -28.07 9.55
CA GLU A 196 -4.71 -28.23 9.14
C GLU A 196 -5.41 -26.85 9.18
N VAL A 197 -5.82 -26.34 8.00
CA VAL A 197 -6.58 -25.08 7.90
C VAL A 197 -8.04 -25.38 8.25
N ILE A 198 -8.51 -24.88 9.38
CA ILE A 198 -9.89 -25.04 9.85
C ILE A 198 -10.78 -23.85 9.52
N TYR A 199 -10.19 -22.68 9.32
CA TYR A 199 -10.91 -21.46 8.95
C TYR A 199 -10.09 -20.60 8.01
N TYR A 200 -10.73 -20.07 6.97
CA TYR A 200 -10.12 -19.18 5.98
C TYR A 200 -11.14 -18.14 5.53
N LYS A 201 -10.85 -16.87 5.76
CA LYS A 201 -11.71 -15.75 5.35
C LYS A 201 -10.87 -14.56 4.90
N ASN A 202 -11.30 -13.92 3.82
CA ASN A 202 -10.84 -12.60 3.46
C ASN A 202 -11.83 -11.57 4.00
N SER A 203 -11.40 -10.73 4.95
CA SER A 203 -12.14 -9.54 5.33
C SER A 203 -11.80 -8.38 4.38
N ILE A 204 -12.47 -7.26 4.54
CA ILE A 204 -12.11 -6.02 3.83
C ILE A 204 -10.76 -5.46 4.30
N TYR A 205 -10.20 -5.99 5.38
CA TYR A 205 -8.94 -5.53 5.99
C TYR A 205 -7.82 -6.54 5.89
N ASN A 206 -8.13 -7.83 6.05
CA ASN A 206 -7.12 -8.85 6.23
C ASN A 206 -7.51 -10.19 5.60
N ASN A 207 -6.50 -11.00 5.32
CA ASN A 207 -6.68 -12.44 5.15
C ASN A 207 -6.54 -13.10 6.52
N ILE A 208 -7.62 -13.70 7.01
CA ILE A 208 -7.70 -14.36 8.31
C ILE A 208 -7.62 -15.86 8.09
N VAL A 209 -6.66 -16.51 8.71
CA VAL A 209 -6.48 -17.96 8.63
C VAL A 209 -6.32 -18.52 10.02
N VAL A 210 -7.03 -19.61 10.32
CA VAL A 210 -6.84 -20.36 11.54
C VAL A 210 -6.45 -21.78 11.18
N THR A 211 -5.35 -22.22 11.74
CA THR A 211 -4.87 -23.59 11.61
C THR A 211 -4.96 -24.31 12.93
N LYS A 212 -5.13 -25.63 12.87
CA LYS A 212 -5.11 -26.50 14.03
C LYS A 212 -3.90 -27.43 13.95
N GLN A 213 -3.20 -27.56 15.04
CA GLN A 213 -2.14 -28.54 15.22
C GLN A 213 -2.30 -29.18 16.59
N ASN A 214 -2.66 -30.45 16.61
CA ASN A 214 -3.09 -31.15 17.83
C ASN A 214 -4.26 -30.42 18.51
N GLN A 215 -4.07 -29.96 19.76
CA GLN A 215 -5.07 -29.19 20.52
C GLN A 215 -4.88 -27.68 20.42
N GLN A 216 -3.90 -27.22 19.64
CA GLN A 216 -3.56 -25.81 19.51
C GLN A 216 -4.18 -25.20 18.26
N TYR A 217 -4.80 -24.05 18.41
CA TYR A 217 -5.30 -23.20 17.34
C TYR A 217 -4.33 -22.04 17.14
N ASN A 218 -3.80 -21.91 15.90
CA ASN A 218 -2.89 -20.83 15.53
C ASN A 218 -3.62 -19.84 14.62
N PHE A 219 -3.67 -18.60 15.04
CA PHE A 219 -4.31 -17.51 14.30
C PHE A 219 -3.28 -16.74 13.49
N PHE A 220 -3.58 -16.53 12.21
CA PHE A 220 -2.74 -15.78 11.29
C PHE A 220 -3.54 -14.66 10.63
N VAL A 221 -2.88 -13.52 10.49
CA VAL A 221 -3.39 -12.36 9.76
C VAL A 221 -2.39 -12.00 8.68
N ASN A 222 -2.84 -12.00 7.41
CA ASN A 222 -1.97 -11.77 6.25
C ASN A 222 -0.75 -12.72 6.21
N SER A 223 -0.95 -13.98 6.60
CA SER A 223 0.08 -15.02 6.74
C SER A 223 1.13 -14.78 7.84
N TYR A 224 0.95 -13.77 8.71
CA TYR A 224 1.79 -13.58 9.90
C TYR A 224 1.11 -14.13 11.14
N PRO A 225 1.84 -14.81 12.04
CA PRO A 225 1.27 -15.31 13.28
C PRO A 225 0.76 -14.13 14.13
N LEU A 226 -0.45 -14.28 14.68
CA LEU A 226 -1.06 -13.33 15.57
C LEU A 226 -0.90 -13.78 17.03
N PHE A 227 -1.45 -14.94 17.35
CA PHE A 227 -1.32 -15.66 18.62
C PHE A 227 -1.76 -17.11 18.47
N SER A 228 -1.52 -17.90 19.49
CA SER A 228 -1.98 -19.30 19.59
C SER A 228 -2.74 -19.53 20.88
N VAL A 229 -3.75 -20.41 20.85
CA VAL A 229 -4.55 -20.80 22.04
C VAL A 229 -4.86 -22.30 21.98
N PRO A 230 -5.03 -22.98 23.13
CA PRO A 230 -5.02 -22.46 24.50
C PRO A 230 -3.63 -22.15 25.06
N TYR A 231 -2.56 -22.59 24.40
CA TYR A 231 -1.17 -22.37 24.83
C TYR A 231 -0.69 -21.00 24.33
N ILE A 232 -0.87 -19.99 25.19
CA ILE A 232 -0.47 -18.61 24.93
C ILE A 232 1.02 -18.39 25.20
N ASP A 233 1.62 -17.33 24.62
CA ASP A 233 2.94 -16.84 25.02
C ASP A 233 2.83 -16.12 26.38
N LYS A 234 2.84 -16.90 27.46
CA LYS A 234 2.67 -16.39 28.82
C LYS A 234 3.73 -15.36 29.20
N MET A 235 4.97 -15.60 28.78
CA MET A 235 6.06 -14.68 29.08
C MET A 235 5.76 -13.29 28.54
N PHE A 236 5.45 -13.21 27.26
CA PHE A 236 5.11 -11.93 26.62
C PHE A 236 3.88 -11.27 27.26
N VAL A 237 2.82 -12.04 27.45
CA VAL A 237 1.55 -11.51 27.95
C VAL A 237 1.69 -11.00 29.37
N GLU A 238 2.35 -11.75 30.26
CA GLU A 238 2.58 -11.33 31.65
C GLU A 238 3.49 -10.11 31.72
N GLU A 239 4.58 -10.04 30.92
CA GLU A 239 5.45 -8.87 30.89
C GLU A 239 4.71 -7.58 30.50
N VAL A 240 3.97 -7.60 29.38
CA VAL A 240 3.33 -6.37 28.86
C VAL A 240 2.15 -5.92 29.72
N VAL A 241 1.52 -6.81 30.47
CA VAL A 241 0.37 -6.50 31.35
C VAL A 241 0.84 -6.17 32.76
N HIS A 242 1.59 -7.08 33.38
CA HIS A 242 1.81 -7.01 34.82
C HIS A 242 2.95 -6.08 35.22
N ILE A 243 4.02 -5.96 34.42
CA ILE A 243 5.11 -5.03 34.74
C ILE A 243 4.59 -3.58 34.86
N PRO A 244 3.85 -3.02 33.85
CA PRO A 244 3.33 -1.68 33.98
C PRO A 244 2.22 -1.55 35.04
N LEU A 245 1.31 -2.52 35.14
CA LEU A 245 0.20 -2.44 36.10
C LEU A 245 0.61 -2.63 37.55
N SER A 246 1.74 -3.31 37.81
CA SER A 246 2.26 -3.45 39.17
C SER A 246 2.62 -2.12 39.80
N ILE A 247 3.12 -1.17 39.03
CA ILE A 247 3.59 0.15 39.49
C ILE A 247 2.49 1.20 39.57
N ILE A 248 1.35 1.01 38.90
CA ILE A 248 0.19 1.88 39.00
C ILE A 248 -0.60 1.52 40.28
N LYS A 249 -0.79 2.48 41.17
CA LYS A 249 -1.41 2.20 42.49
C LYS A 249 -2.82 1.59 42.39
N LYS A 250 -3.73 2.21 41.67
CA LYS A 250 -5.14 1.78 41.53
C LYS A 250 -5.59 1.94 40.08
N PRO A 251 -5.22 1.02 39.17
CA PRO A 251 -5.67 1.10 37.79
C PRO A 251 -7.18 0.80 37.71
N LYS A 252 -7.92 1.62 36.96
CA LYS A 252 -9.38 1.49 36.78
C LYS A 252 -9.75 1.33 35.32
N ARG A 253 -9.04 2.00 34.41
CA ARG A 253 -9.38 2.05 32.99
C ARG A 253 -8.18 1.68 32.13
N VAL A 254 -8.40 0.72 31.26
CA VAL A 254 -7.39 0.23 30.30
C VAL A 254 -7.89 0.44 28.89
N LEU A 255 -7.02 0.87 28.02
CA LEU A 255 -7.24 0.94 26.58
C LEU A 255 -6.31 -0.04 25.86
N ILE A 256 -6.86 -0.84 24.97
CA ILE A 256 -6.10 -1.74 24.10
C ILE A 256 -6.34 -1.34 22.66
N LEU A 257 -5.27 -1.08 21.93
CA LEU A 257 -5.28 -0.71 20.51
C LEU A 257 -4.71 -1.85 19.66
N GLY A 258 -5.61 -2.72 19.14
CA GLY A 258 -5.24 -3.92 18.38
C GLY A 258 -4.62 -5.04 19.22
N LYS A 259 -4.70 -6.27 18.75
CA LYS A 259 -4.07 -7.46 19.34
C LYS A 259 -4.32 -7.66 20.84
N GLY A 260 -5.53 -7.41 21.31
CA GLY A 260 -5.88 -7.59 22.72
C GLY A 260 -6.23 -9.02 23.11
N ALA A 261 -6.80 -9.79 22.19
CA ALA A 261 -7.19 -11.17 22.43
C ALA A 261 -5.98 -12.12 22.38
N GLY A 262 -6.14 -13.29 22.95
CA GLY A 262 -5.11 -14.34 23.00
C GLY A 262 -4.20 -14.24 24.21
N GLY A 263 -4.74 -13.85 25.36
CA GLY A 263 -4.09 -13.85 26.67
C GLY A 263 -4.00 -12.49 27.35
N ILE A 264 -3.81 -11.38 26.63
CA ILE A 264 -3.63 -10.05 27.22
C ILE A 264 -4.87 -9.64 28.03
N ILE A 265 -6.06 -9.73 27.43
CA ILE A 265 -7.31 -9.42 28.13
C ILE A 265 -7.52 -10.39 29.29
N ASN A 266 -7.17 -11.69 29.12
CA ASN A 266 -7.29 -12.66 30.20
C ASN A 266 -6.43 -12.29 31.43
N GLU A 267 -5.20 -11.82 31.22
CA GLU A 267 -4.34 -11.35 32.31
C GLU A 267 -4.84 -10.04 32.92
N LEU A 268 -5.39 -9.12 32.12
CA LEU A 268 -6.03 -7.90 32.62
C LEU A 268 -7.25 -8.19 33.49
N LEU A 269 -8.02 -9.24 33.18
CA LEU A 269 -9.20 -9.64 33.94
C LEU A 269 -8.88 -10.25 35.33
N LYS A 270 -7.59 -10.46 35.65
CA LYS A 270 -7.17 -10.81 37.00
C LYS A 270 -7.26 -9.63 37.99
N TYR A 271 -7.25 -8.38 37.45
CA TYR A 271 -7.36 -7.15 38.26
C TYR A 271 -8.82 -6.85 38.56
N GLU A 272 -9.15 -6.67 39.82
CA GLU A 272 -10.49 -6.31 40.26
C GLU A 272 -10.90 -4.91 39.77
N ASN A 273 -12.17 -4.75 39.42
CA ASN A 273 -12.77 -3.46 39.01
C ASN A 273 -12.09 -2.73 37.84
N LEU A 274 -11.42 -3.46 36.95
CA LEU A 274 -10.78 -2.91 35.77
C LEU A 274 -11.77 -2.86 34.60
N SER A 275 -11.97 -1.68 34.02
CA SER A 275 -12.75 -1.52 32.77
C SER A 275 -11.79 -1.48 31.60
N ILE A 276 -12.06 -2.29 30.58
CA ILE A 276 -11.18 -2.49 29.42
C ILE A 276 -11.92 -2.08 28.16
N ASP A 277 -11.40 -1.07 27.47
CA ASP A 277 -11.84 -0.70 26.14
C ASP A 277 -10.90 -1.33 25.11
N TYR A 278 -11.41 -2.27 24.32
CA TYR A 278 -10.66 -2.97 23.27
C TYR A 278 -11.10 -2.48 21.90
N ILE A 279 -10.16 -1.84 21.20
CA ILE A 279 -10.36 -1.26 19.88
C ILE A 279 -9.74 -2.17 18.86
N GLU A 280 -10.57 -2.74 17.98
CA GLU A 280 -10.11 -3.55 16.85
C GLU A 280 -10.86 -3.11 15.58
N LEU A 281 -10.10 -2.87 14.53
CA LEU A 281 -10.67 -2.38 13.29
C LEU A 281 -11.42 -3.48 12.53
N ASP A 282 -10.86 -4.68 12.53
CA ASP A 282 -11.38 -5.81 11.76
C ASP A 282 -12.43 -6.60 12.56
N LYS A 283 -13.70 -6.28 12.33
CA LYS A 283 -14.82 -6.98 12.96
C LYS A 283 -14.81 -8.49 12.65
N ASP A 284 -14.46 -8.86 11.41
CA ASP A 284 -14.42 -10.26 10.98
C ASP A 284 -13.37 -11.07 11.77
N LEU A 285 -12.28 -10.42 12.18
CA LEU A 285 -11.27 -11.04 13.03
C LEU A 285 -11.84 -11.42 14.41
N LEU A 286 -12.54 -10.49 15.07
CA LEU A 286 -13.16 -10.77 16.37
C LEU A 286 -14.33 -11.76 16.27
N GLU A 287 -15.09 -11.73 15.17
CA GLU A 287 -16.11 -12.74 14.90
C GLU A 287 -15.50 -14.13 14.74
N THR A 288 -14.35 -14.24 14.08
CA THR A 288 -13.61 -15.52 13.96
C THR A 288 -13.22 -16.06 15.32
N PHE A 289 -12.78 -15.21 16.25
CA PHE A 289 -12.46 -15.63 17.62
C PHE A 289 -13.68 -16.16 18.36
N LYS A 290 -14.85 -15.55 18.17
CA LYS A 290 -16.12 -15.99 18.77
C LYS A 290 -16.61 -17.33 18.19
N ILE A 291 -16.52 -17.51 16.86
CA ILE A 291 -16.99 -18.72 16.16
C ILE A 291 -16.21 -19.97 16.63
N LEU A 292 -14.90 -19.86 16.78
CA LEU A 292 -14.06 -21.00 17.16
C LEU A 292 -14.23 -21.42 18.62
N SER A 293 -14.87 -20.57 19.41
CA SER A 293 -15.38 -20.94 20.74
C SER A 293 -14.34 -21.51 21.71
N VAL A 294 -13.06 -21.12 21.61
CA VAL A 294 -12.01 -21.50 22.56
C VAL A 294 -12.25 -20.77 23.88
N ASP A 295 -12.17 -21.47 25.01
CA ASP A 295 -12.60 -20.95 26.31
C ASP A 295 -11.91 -19.65 26.72
N ILE A 296 -10.60 -19.52 26.47
CA ILE A 296 -9.87 -18.29 26.75
C ILE A 296 -10.42 -17.10 25.96
N LEU A 297 -10.73 -17.28 24.67
CA LEU A 297 -11.28 -16.22 23.81
C LEU A 297 -12.72 -15.87 24.21
N LYS A 298 -13.53 -16.86 24.60
CA LYS A 298 -14.88 -16.63 25.14
C LYS A 298 -14.83 -15.77 26.39
N LYS A 299 -13.93 -16.10 27.32
CA LYS A 299 -13.76 -15.36 28.57
C LYS A 299 -13.35 -13.92 28.29
N GLU A 300 -12.38 -13.71 27.38
CA GLU A 300 -11.89 -12.39 27.00
C GLU A 300 -12.96 -11.51 26.36
N LEU A 301 -13.69 -12.05 25.38
CA LEU A 301 -14.59 -11.25 24.54
C LEU A 301 -16.01 -11.08 25.09
N ASN A 302 -16.44 -11.94 26.04
CA ASN A 302 -17.77 -11.89 26.62
C ASN A 302 -17.78 -11.37 28.06
N SER A 303 -16.64 -10.97 28.62
CA SER A 303 -16.56 -10.37 29.96
C SER A 303 -17.29 -9.03 29.98
N ARG A 304 -18.06 -8.79 31.06
CA ARG A 304 -18.76 -7.52 31.30
C ARG A 304 -17.82 -6.34 31.48
N ASN A 305 -16.58 -6.60 31.83
CA ASN A 305 -15.54 -5.59 32.02
C ASN A 305 -14.89 -5.16 30.71
N VAL A 306 -15.22 -5.79 29.56
CA VAL A 306 -14.62 -5.57 28.25
C VAL A 306 -15.63 -4.95 27.30
N SER A 307 -15.34 -3.75 26.83
CA SER A 307 -16.12 -3.07 25.80
C SER A 307 -15.38 -3.17 24.45
N LEU A 308 -16.04 -3.76 23.45
CA LEU A 308 -15.47 -3.96 22.12
C LEU A 308 -15.88 -2.83 21.16
N TYR A 309 -14.93 -2.18 20.52
CA TYR A 309 -15.16 -1.13 19.54
C TYR A 309 -14.57 -1.50 18.19
N TYR A 310 -15.41 -1.50 17.13
CA TYR A 310 -15.04 -1.85 15.76
C TYR A 310 -14.75 -0.60 14.94
N LEU A 311 -13.63 0.07 15.24
CA LEU A 311 -13.26 1.33 14.61
C LEU A 311 -11.74 1.59 14.68
N ASP A 312 -11.30 2.62 13.99
CA ASP A 312 -9.89 3.01 13.99
C ASP A 312 -9.45 3.59 15.34
N GLY A 313 -8.32 3.11 15.88
CA GLY A 313 -7.83 3.51 17.21
C GLY A 313 -7.43 4.98 17.30
N CYS A 314 -6.92 5.59 16.22
CA CYS A 314 -6.61 7.03 16.20
C CYS A 314 -7.89 7.87 16.18
N TYR A 315 -8.91 7.40 15.46
CA TYR A 315 -10.23 8.05 15.45
C TYR A 315 -10.89 7.95 16.82
N PHE A 316 -10.84 6.79 17.46
CA PHE A 316 -11.38 6.59 18.81
C PHE A 316 -10.77 7.58 19.80
N LEU A 317 -9.43 7.64 19.88
CA LEU A 317 -8.72 8.53 20.80
C LEU A 317 -9.01 10.01 20.57
N LYS A 318 -9.24 10.45 19.33
CA LYS A 318 -9.60 11.84 19.04
C LYS A 318 -10.98 12.22 19.57
N ASN A 319 -11.90 11.27 19.64
CA ASN A 319 -13.32 11.52 19.94
C ASN A 319 -13.72 11.20 21.38
N ILE A 320 -12.86 10.55 22.16
CA ILE A 320 -13.14 10.22 23.56
C ILE A 320 -12.54 11.28 24.50
N GLU A 321 -13.22 11.55 25.63
CA GLU A 321 -12.73 12.45 26.67
C GLU A 321 -12.12 11.70 27.87
N THR A 322 -12.38 10.41 27.94
CA THR A 322 -11.91 9.52 29.00
C THR A 322 -10.39 9.47 29.08
N LYS A 323 -9.84 9.50 30.28
CA LYS A 323 -8.44 9.22 30.56
C LYS A 323 -8.25 7.76 30.99
N TYR A 324 -7.13 7.16 30.58
CA TYR A 324 -6.76 5.79 30.86
C TYR A 324 -5.55 5.72 31.78
N ASP A 325 -5.54 4.73 32.67
CA ASP A 325 -4.43 4.48 33.58
C ASP A 325 -3.38 3.59 32.89
N PHE A 326 -3.83 2.72 32.02
CA PHE A 326 -2.94 1.88 31.21
C PHE A 326 -3.40 1.85 29.77
N VAL A 327 -2.46 2.01 28.84
CA VAL A 327 -2.71 1.88 27.40
C VAL A 327 -1.72 0.89 26.79
N PHE A 328 -2.24 -0.13 26.16
CA PHE A 328 -1.44 -1.09 25.39
C PHE A 328 -1.62 -0.86 23.88
N ILE A 329 -0.52 -0.61 23.18
CA ILE A 329 -0.48 -0.55 21.71
C ILE A 329 0.00 -1.91 21.21
N GLY A 330 -0.92 -2.73 20.71
CA GLY A 330 -0.67 -4.13 20.34
C GLY A 330 0.08 -4.32 19.01
N PHE A 331 0.60 -3.26 18.41
CA PHE A 331 1.41 -3.33 17.20
C PHE A 331 2.90 -3.38 17.54
N SER A 332 3.64 -4.28 16.87
CA SER A 332 5.04 -4.57 17.24
C SER A 332 6.06 -3.67 16.53
N GLU A 333 5.71 -3.06 15.41
CA GLU A 333 6.62 -2.20 14.66
C GLU A 333 5.88 -1.39 13.58
N PRO A 334 6.39 -0.22 13.19
CA PRO A 334 5.83 0.61 12.12
C PRO A 334 6.20 0.09 10.73
N LYS A 335 5.73 -1.12 10.36
CA LYS A 335 6.07 -1.79 9.10
C LYS A 335 5.41 -1.21 7.85
N ASP A 336 4.31 -0.49 8.01
CA ASP A 336 3.54 0.15 6.96
C ASP A 336 2.94 1.48 7.44
N LEU A 337 2.36 2.27 6.55
CA LEU A 337 1.82 3.59 6.87
C LEU A 337 0.63 3.53 7.84
N GLN A 338 -0.14 2.46 7.81
CA GLN A 338 -1.29 2.26 8.68
C GLN A 338 -0.87 2.08 10.13
N ILE A 339 0.04 1.14 10.37
CA ILE A 339 0.57 0.87 11.71
C ILE A 339 1.45 2.01 12.19
N ASN A 340 2.21 2.65 11.30
CA ASN A 340 3.07 3.79 11.63
C ASN A 340 2.33 4.93 12.34
N ARG A 341 1.04 5.10 12.07
CA ARG A 341 0.21 6.15 12.70
C ARG A 341 0.23 6.07 14.23
N PHE A 342 0.37 4.87 14.79
CA PHE A 342 0.44 4.62 16.24
C PHE A 342 1.82 4.93 16.85
N PHE A 343 2.80 5.31 16.04
CA PHE A 343 4.18 5.60 16.46
C PHE A 343 4.65 7.01 16.06
N THR A 344 3.72 7.88 15.63
CA THR A 344 4.06 9.25 15.21
C THR A 344 4.02 10.24 16.36
N LEU A 345 4.74 11.35 16.19
CA LEU A 345 4.74 12.45 17.17
C LEU A 345 3.33 13.00 17.43
N GLU A 346 2.53 13.11 16.37
CA GLU A 346 1.15 13.60 16.45
C GLU A 346 0.26 12.65 17.26
N PHE A 347 0.40 11.33 17.03
CA PHE A 347 -0.34 10.32 17.79
C PHE A 347 0.05 10.31 19.26
N PHE A 348 1.34 10.31 19.57
CA PHE A 348 1.80 10.35 20.96
C PHE A 348 1.33 11.60 21.70
N LYS A 349 1.22 12.77 21.03
CA LYS A 349 0.63 13.99 21.63
C LYS A 349 -0.83 13.79 21.98
N ILE A 350 -1.63 13.18 21.10
CA ILE A 350 -3.03 12.85 21.39
C ILE A 350 -3.10 11.87 22.55
N LEU A 351 -2.31 10.81 22.50
CA LEU A 351 -2.30 9.77 23.52
C LEU A 351 -1.92 10.33 24.90
N LYS A 352 -0.91 11.23 24.97
CA LYS A 352 -0.52 11.93 26.19
C LYS A 352 -1.68 12.66 26.86
N SER A 353 -2.58 13.26 26.09
CA SER A 353 -3.76 13.95 26.64
C SER A 353 -4.84 13.02 27.17
N LYS A 354 -4.75 11.71 26.81
CA LYS A 354 -5.75 10.67 27.15
C LYS A 354 -5.26 9.68 28.21
N ILE A 355 -4.10 9.89 28.80
CA ILE A 355 -3.62 9.12 29.95
C ILE A 355 -3.80 9.92 31.25
N SER A 356 -4.00 9.24 32.36
CA SER A 356 -4.00 9.82 33.70
C SER A 356 -2.58 10.26 34.10
N ASP A 357 -2.44 11.01 35.17
CA ASP A 357 -1.16 11.59 35.59
C ASP A 357 -0.12 10.51 35.91
N GLU A 358 -0.53 9.41 36.54
CA GLU A 358 0.29 8.20 36.78
C GLU A 358 0.11 7.14 35.69
N GLY A 359 -0.55 7.46 34.57
CA GLY A 359 -0.84 6.50 33.51
C GLY A 359 0.41 6.05 32.76
N VAL A 360 0.38 4.80 32.33
CA VAL A 360 1.47 4.16 31.56
C VAL A 360 0.98 3.72 30.19
N VAL A 361 1.75 4.07 29.17
CA VAL A 361 1.59 3.54 27.81
C VAL A 361 2.65 2.51 27.57
N THR A 362 2.25 1.34 27.08
CA THR A 362 3.15 0.23 26.73
C THR A 362 3.00 -0.15 25.28
N PHE A 363 4.13 -0.33 24.61
CA PHE A 363 4.20 -0.91 23.27
C PHE A 363 5.51 -1.69 23.11
N GLN A 364 5.60 -2.47 22.03
CA GLN A 364 6.78 -3.29 21.77
C GLN A 364 7.44 -2.89 20.44
N LEU A 365 8.76 -3.12 20.38
CA LEU A 365 9.57 -3.00 19.16
C LEU A 365 10.45 -4.26 19.02
N PRO A 366 10.87 -4.62 17.79
CA PRO A 366 11.85 -5.66 17.60
C PRO A 366 13.13 -5.37 18.40
N GLY A 367 13.69 -6.38 19.02
CA GLY A 367 14.87 -6.26 19.85
C GLY A 367 15.88 -7.39 19.62
N SER A 368 16.93 -7.40 20.41
CA SER A 368 17.88 -8.48 20.53
C SER A 368 18.68 -8.36 21.83
N TYR A 369 18.93 -9.47 22.48
CA TYR A 369 19.75 -9.52 23.70
C TYR A 369 21.26 -9.52 23.41
N VAL A 370 21.66 -10.00 22.24
CA VAL A 370 23.08 -10.32 21.96
C VAL A 370 23.73 -9.26 21.08
N TYR A 371 23.03 -8.86 20.02
CA TYR A 371 23.57 -7.94 19.02
C TYR A 371 22.48 -7.04 18.45
N LEU A 372 22.69 -5.75 18.57
CA LEU A 372 21.80 -4.76 17.97
C LEU A 372 22.44 -4.25 16.67
N SER A 373 21.93 -4.71 15.52
CA SER A 373 22.41 -4.19 14.24
C SER A 373 22.13 -2.68 14.13
N LYS A 374 22.96 -1.96 13.36
CA LYS A 374 22.78 -0.52 13.14
C LYS A 374 21.35 -0.16 12.71
N GLN A 375 20.77 -0.95 11.79
CA GLN A 375 19.41 -0.72 11.27
C GLN A 375 18.33 -0.94 12.33
N LEU A 376 18.51 -1.94 13.19
CA LEU A 376 17.61 -2.17 14.30
C LEU A 376 17.73 -1.08 15.38
N ALA A 377 18.95 -0.59 15.62
CA ALA A 377 19.21 0.55 16.51
C ALA A 377 18.55 1.83 15.95
N GLU A 378 18.68 2.11 14.66
CA GLU A 378 18.05 3.26 13.99
C GLU A 378 16.52 3.22 14.11
N LEU A 379 15.88 2.05 13.87
CA LEU A 379 14.43 1.87 14.02
C LEU A 379 13.99 2.14 15.47
N ASN A 380 14.64 1.50 16.44
CA ASN A 380 14.33 1.67 17.86
C ASN A 380 14.53 3.13 18.29
N LYS A 381 15.68 3.73 17.97
CA LYS A 381 15.96 5.13 18.32
C LYS A 381 14.95 6.10 17.72
N CYS A 382 14.53 5.89 16.45
CA CYS A 382 13.55 6.74 15.81
C CYS A 382 12.23 6.79 16.60
N VAL A 383 11.69 5.61 16.95
CA VAL A 383 10.42 5.53 17.69
C VAL A 383 10.58 6.00 19.14
N ILE A 384 11.62 5.56 19.83
CA ILE A 384 11.89 5.94 21.23
C ILE A 384 12.13 7.45 21.34
N SER A 385 12.93 8.05 20.44
CA SER A 385 13.15 9.50 20.43
C SER A 385 11.87 10.27 20.12
N THR A 386 11.00 9.73 19.25
CA THR A 386 9.69 10.33 18.99
C THR A 386 8.81 10.31 20.24
N ALA A 387 8.81 9.21 21.00
CA ALA A 387 8.10 9.12 22.27
C ALA A 387 8.69 10.06 23.34
N LYS A 388 10.05 10.13 23.48
CA LYS A 388 10.77 11.02 24.40
C LYS A 388 10.47 12.50 24.14
N ASN A 389 10.15 12.89 22.91
CA ASN A 389 9.75 14.27 22.60
C ASN A 389 8.34 14.63 23.09
N VAL A 390 7.57 13.65 23.57
CA VAL A 390 6.19 13.85 24.05
C VAL A 390 6.05 13.52 25.52
N PHE A 391 6.47 12.32 25.91
CA PHE A 391 6.39 11.83 27.29
C PHE A 391 7.60 12.28 28.10
N LYS A 392 7.39 12.61 29.36
CA LYS A 392 8.45 13.06 30.25
C LYS A 392 9.41 11.91 30.57
N PHE A 393 8.89 10.72 30.73
CA PHE A 393 9.65 9.52 31.09
C PHE A 393 9.37 8.40 30.09
N VAL A 394 10.44 7.87 29.49
CA VAL A 394 10.40 6.74 28.57
C VAL A 394 11.48 5.76 28.98
N ASN A 395 11.06 4.60 29.46
CA ASN A 395 11.92 3.50 29.86
C ASN A 395 11.83 2.34 28.85
N VAL A 396 12.92 1.64 28.65
CA VAL A 396 13.00 0.51 27.72
C VAL A 396 13.47 -0.72 28.47
N LEU A 397 12.76 -1.81 28.31
CA LEU A 397 13.13 -3.15 28.77
C LEU A 397 13.67 -3.93 27.57
N PRO A 398 14.99 -4.02 27.37
CA PRO A 398 15.58 -4.69 26.21
C PRO A 398 15.31 -6.19 26.22
N GLY A 399 15.15 -6.79 25.04
CA GLY A 399 14.95 -8.23 24.89
C GLY A 399 14.88 -8.66 23.43
N ASP A 400 14.43 -9.88 23.15
CA ASP A 400 14.12 -10.33 21.80
C ASP A 400 12.99 -9.47 21.19
N TYR A 401 12.13 -8.95 22.05
CA TYR A 401 11.31 -7.77 21.82
C TYR A 401 11.56 -6.75 22.95
N ASN A 402 11.72 -5.51 22.58
CA ASN A 402 11.87 -4.41 23.52
C ASN A 402 10.49 -3.94 23.96
N ILE A 403 10.25 -3.87 25.28
CA ILE A 403 9.05 -3.27 25.84
C ILE A 403 9.36 -1.83 26.20
N ILE A 404 8.58 -0.90 25.66
CA ILE A 404 8.73 0.52 25.90
C ILE A 404 7.61 0.99 26.82
N LEU A 405 7.97 1.62 27.92
CA LEU A 405 7.08 2.18 28.92
C LEU A 405 7.18 3.70 28.89
N CYS A 406 6.07 4.38 28.59
CA CYS A 406 5.99 5.84 28.53
C CYS A 406 5.04 6.35 29.60
N SER A 407 5.44 7.39 30.34
CA SER A 407 4.60 8.04 31.36
C SER A 407 4.93 9.52 31.48
N ASN A 408 4.01 10.27 32.09
CA ASN A 408 4.24 11.67 32.49
C ASN A 408 4.78 11.77 33.93
N SER A 409 4.66 10.71 34.72
CA SER A 409 5.23 10.59 36.08
C SER A 409 6.46 9.68 36.08
N ASP A 410 7.30 9.79 37.09
CA ASP A 410 8.56 9.08 37.24
C ASP A 410 8.40 7.60 37.63
N ILE A 411 7.16 7.11 37.74
CA ILE A 411 6.87 5.72 38.18
C ILE A 411 7.57 4.65 37.35
N THR A 412 7.79 4.92 36.06
CA THR A 412 8.45 3.99 35.14
C THR A 412 9.98 3.97 35.30
N ILE A 413 10.59 5.01 35.85
CA ILE A 413 12.06 5.07 36.07
C ILE A 413 12.48 4.21 37.26
N HIS A 414 11.66 4.21 38.30
CA HIS A 414 11.92 3.47 39.54
C HIS A 414 11.44 2.03 39.47
N LEU A 415 11.52 1.43 38.28
CA LEU A 415 11.15 0.03 38.07
C LEU A 415 12.27 -0.87 38.61
N ALA A 416 11.94 -1.66 39.63
CA ALA A 416 12.84 -2.63 40.24
C ALA A 416 12.09 -3.94 40.50
N PRO A 417 12.79 -5.10 40.53
CA PRO A 417 12.14 -6.41 40.77
C PRO A 417 11.27 -6.44 42.00
N GLU A 418 11.75 -5.90 43.11
CA GLU A 418 11.05 -5.86 44.41
C GLU A 418 9.76 -5.04 44.31
N LYS A 419 9.79 -3.93 43.56
CA LYS A 419 8.62 -3.06 43.37
C LYS A 419 7.55 -3.70 42.52
N VAL A 420 7.95 -4.47 41.48
CA VAL A 420 7.01 -5.23 40.66
C VAL A 420 6.37 -6.33 41.49
N ILE A 421 7.16 -7.08 42.26
CA ILE A 421 6.65 -8.17 43.11
C ILE A 421 5.73 -7.63 44.21
N SER A 422 6.13 -6.56 44.91
CA SER A 422 5.27 -5.96 45.95
C SER A 422 3.95 -5.47 45.37
N GLY A 423 4.00 -4.80 44.21
CA GLY A 423 2.79 -4.33 43.53
C GLY A 423 1.85 -5.43 43.06
N LEU A 424 2.40 -6.60 42.64
CA LEU A 424 1.61 -7.78 42.30
C LEU A 424 0.97 -8.42 43.55
N LYS A 425 1.73 -8.54 44.66
CA LYS A 425 1.23 -9.05 45.93
C LYS A 425 0.14 -8.17 46.50
N GLU A 426 0.31 -6.83 46.51
CA GLU A 426 -0.71 -5.88 46.99
C GLU A 426 -2.03 -6.00 46.22
N LYS A 427 -1.98 -6.39 44.95
CA LYS A 427 -3.14 -6.56 44.08
C LYS A 427 -3.66 -7.99 44.01
N ASN A 428 -3.05 -8.91 44.78
CA ASN A 428 -3.38 -10.36 44.80
C ASN A 428 -3.30 -11.02 43.40
N ILE A 429 -2.32 -10.59 42.57
CA ILE A 429 -2.17 -11.14 41.22
C ILE A 429 -1.21 -12.33 41.23
N LEU A 430 -1.72 -13.46 40.76
CA LEU A 430 -0.94 -14.67 40.55
C LEU A 430 -0.32 -14.66 39.15
N VAL A 431 0.99 -14.86 39.07
CA VAL A 431 1.79 -14.91 37.84
C VAL A 431 2.56 -16.23 37.78
N ASP A 432 2.77 -16.74 36.57
CA ASP A 432 3.49 -18.00 36.35
C ASP A 432 4.97 -17.77 36.04
N VAL A 433 5.30 -16.66 35.36
CA VAL A 433 6.66 -16.39 34.84
C VAL A 433 7.37 -15.27 35.61
N LEU A 434 6.65 -14.22 36.04
CA LEU A 434 7.27 -13.04 36.66
C LEU A 434 7.71 -13.27 38.12
N ASN A 435 8.56 -14.26 38.35
CA ASN A 435 9.20 -14.46 39.66
C ASN A 435 10.41 -13.53 39.84
N GLU A 436 10.95 -13.47 41.04
CA GLU A 436 12.06 -12.57 41.42
C GLU A 436 13.28 -12.73 40.50
N LYS A 437 13.74 -13.95 40.29
CA LYS A 437 14.91 -14.26 39.45
C LYS A 437 14.70 -13.83 37.98
N TYR A 438 13.50 -14.05 37.49
CA TYR A 438 13.17 -13.61 36.13
C TYR A 438 13.17 -12.08 36.01
N LEU A 439 12.61 -11.38 37.00
CA LEU A 439 12.56 -9.93 37.02
C LEU A 439 13.96 -9.33 37.20
N GLU A 440 14.84 -9.91 38.05
CA GLU A 440 16.26 -9.53 38.16
C GLU A 440 16.97 -9.62 36.79
N TYR A 441 16.72 -10.71 36.06
CA TYR A 441 17.29 -10.89 34.72
C TYR A 441 16.70 -9.88 33.72
N ARG A 442 15.39 -9.64 33.75
CA ARG A 442 14.67 -8.81 32.79
C ARG A 442 14.88 -7.31 33.00
N LEU A 443 14.97 -6.88 34.27
CA LEU A 443 15.18 -5.49 34.68
C LEU A 443 16.65 -5.17 34.98
N ASN A 444 17.57 -5.98 34.48
CA ASN A 444 19.02 -5.80 34.71
C ASN A 444 19.48 -4.44 34.15
N LYS A 445 20.04 -3.61 35.05
CA LYS A 445 20.49 -2.24 34.73
C LYS A 445 21.62 -2.21 33.70
N GLU A 446 22.52 -3.21 33.72
CA GLU A 446 23.64 -3.28 32.78
C GLU A 446 23.12 -3.50 31.35
N LYS A 447 22.11 -4.36 31.16
CA LYS A 447 21.47 -4.60 29.86
C LYS A 447 20.74 -3.36 29.36
N ILE A 448 20.04 -2.66 30.25
CA ILE A 448 19.35 -1.41 29.92
C ILE A 448 20.37 -0.34 29.50
N ASN A 449 21.47 -0.20 30.25
CA ASN A 449 22.52 0.75 29.94
C ASN A 449 23.24 0.39 28.63
N TRP A 450 23.54 -0.88 28.42
CA TRP A 450 24.11 -1.36 27.15
C TRP A 450 23.21 -1.01 25.97
N PHE A 451 21.93 -1.28 26.07
CA PHE A 451 20.97 -0.95 25.01
C PHE A 451 20.91 0.55 24.74
N ASN A 452 20.82 1.37 25.77
CA ASN A 452 20.80 2.82 25.63
C ASN A 452 22.07 3.34 24.96
N HIS A 453 23.25 2.83 25.34
CA HIS A 453 24.54 3.18 24.74
C HIS A 453 24.58 2.82 23.25
N GLN A 454 24.04 1.66 22.85
CA GLN A 454 23.96 1.27 21.43
C GLN A 454 23.07 2.25 20.60
N LEU A 455 22.18 2.97 21.24
CA LEU A 455 21.36 3.99 20.57
C LEU A 455 22.06 5.35 20.45
N GLU A 456 23.05 5.67 21.28
CA GLU A 456 23.68 7.01 21.33
C GLU A 456 24.33 7.39 20.00
N ASP A 457 25.07 6.47 19.38
CA ASP A 457 25.84 6.71 18.15
C ASP A 457 24.99 6.81 16.88
N THR A 458 23.67 6.66 16.96
CA THR A 458 22.80 6.71 15.81
C THR A 458 22.18 8.11 15.64
N ASN A 459 22.22 8.66 14.44
CA ASN A 459 21.51 9.91 14.11
C ASN A 459 20.26 9.59 13.29
N VAL A 460 19.09 9.85 13.86
CA VAL A 460 17.80 9.51 13.25
C VAL A 460 16.84 10.69 13.21
N LYS A 461 15.97 10.70 12.22
CA LYS A 461 14.84 11.64 12.14
C LYS A 461 13.70 11.19 13.05
N LEU A 462 12.98 12.13 13.64
CA LEU A 462 11.73 11.84 14.35
C LEU A 462 10.67 11.35 13.37
N ASN A 463 9.74 10.57 13.90
CA ASN A 463 8.64 9.99 13.12
C ASN A 463 7.42 10.91 13.13
N TYR A 464 7.11 11.51 11.98
CA TYR A 464 5.93 12.37 11.80
C TYR A 464 4.93 11.68 10.87
N SER A 465 3.68 12.08 10.94
CA SER A 465 2.61 11.55 10.08
C SER A 465 2.92 11.72 8.58
N PHE A 466 3.40 12.88 8.15
CA PHE A 466 3.76 13.18 6.76
C PHE A 466 5.27 13.03 6.42
N LEU A 467 6.04 12.55 7.36
CA LEU A 467 7.43 12.09 7.19
C LEU A 467 7.59 10.79 7.99
N PRO A 468 7.15 9.64 7.44
CA PRO A 468 7.09 8.38 8.15
C PRO A 468 8.46 7.71 8.25
N SER A 469 9.38 8.36 8.95
CA SER A 469 10.78 7.92 9.09
C SER A 469 10.89 6.51 9.68
N ALA A 470 9.99 6.15 10.61
CA ALA A 470 10.02 4.83 11.21
C ALA A 470 9.68 3.70 10.23
N VAL A 471 8.77 3.95 9.25
CA VAL A 471 8.51 2.99 8.15
C VAL A 471 9.78 2.77 7.33
N PHE A 472 10.49 3.85 7.02
CA PHE A 472 11.75 3.75 6.28
C PHE A 472 12.79 2.93 7.04
N TYR A 473 12.98 3.17 8.34
CA TYR A 473 13.92 2.40 9.17
C TYR A 473 13.49 0.93 9.33
N SER A 474 12.19 0.65 9.38
CA SER A 474 11.67 -0.73 9.39
C SER A 474 11.97 -1.44 8.06
N ILE A 475 11.68 -0.81 6.92
CA ILE A 475 12.03 -1.36 5.59
C ILE A 475 13.54 -1.59 5.49
N ASN A 476 14.36 -0.66 6.00
CA ASN A 476 15.80 -0.74 5.99
C ASN A 476 16.33 -1.94 6.80
N TYR A 477 15.78 -2.15 7.99
CA TYR A 477 16.10 -3.29 8.85
C TYR A 477 15.77 -4.62 8.16
N TRP A 478 14.56 -4.77 7.62
CA TRP A 478 14.18 -6.00 6.94
C TRP A 478 14.93 -6.23 5.63
N THR A 479 15.25 -5.17 4.90
CA THR A 479 16.06 -5.25 3.68
C THR A 479 17.48 -5.70 4.01
N ALA A 480 18.08 -5.16 5.06
CA ALA A 480 19.42 -5.58 5.51
C ALA A 480 19.45 -7.07 5.91
N LYS A 481 18.39 -7.54 6.57
CA LYS A 481 18.27 -8.93 7.04
C LYS A 481 17.97 -9.92 5.92
N LEU A 482 17.10 -9.57 4.97
CA LEU A 482 16.56 -10.48 3.97
C LEU A 482 17.24 -10.33 2.59
N SER A 483 17.82 -9.18 2.29
CA SER A 483 18.45 -8.85 1.00
C SER A 483 19.74 -8.05 1.17
N PRO A 484 20.80 -8.60 1.78
CA PRO A 484 22.02 -7.86 2.14
C PRO A 484 22.71 -7.22 0.92
N LYS A 485 22.65 -7.86 -0.26
CA LYS A 485 23.25 -7.33 -1.50
C LYS A 485 22.52 -6.07 -1.98
N PHE A 486 21.19 -6.09 -1.98
CA PHE A 486 20.37 -4.94 -2.37
C PHE A 486 20.46 -3.81 -1.34
N PHE A 487 20.53 -4.16 -0.05
CA PHE A 487 20.70 -3.19 1.03
C PHE A 487 21.92 -2.28 0.84
N LYS A 488 23.05 -2.77 0.31
CA LYS A 488 24.23 -1.97 0.04
C LYS A 488 23.95 -0.76 -0.87
N TYR A 489 23.08 -0.93 -1.85
CA TYR A 489 22.62 0.17 -2.74
C TYR A 489 21.59 1.05 -2.06
N PHE A 490 20.64 0.46 -1.35
CA PHE A 490 19.57 1.18 -0.67
C PHE A 490 20.11 2.10 0.43
N ASN A 491 21.10 1.65 1.17
CA ASN A 491 21.78 2.44 2.23
C ASN A 491 22.45 3.72 1.68
N LYS A 492 22.97 3.69 0.45
CA LYS A 492 23.54 4.89 -0.18
C LYS A 492 22.49 6.00 -0.40
N ILE A 493 21.25 5.62 -0.70
CA ILE A 493 20.15 6.58 -0.88
C ILE A 493 19.79 7.24 0.46
N GLN A 494 19.87 6.51 1.56
CA GLN A 494 19.61 7.01 2.90
C GLN A 494 20.56 8.14 3.32
N THR A 495 21.81 8.06 2.92
CA THR A 495 22.84 9.05 3.28
C THR A 495 22.78 10.31 2.43
N LEU A 496 21.92 10.37 1.41
CA LEU A 496 21.78 11.53 0.54
C LEU A 496 21.19 12.72 1.31
N LYS A 497 21.90 13.83 1.30
CA LYS A 497 21.36 15.10 1.76
C LYS A 497 20.31 15.61 0.78
N GLU A 498 19.35 16.37 1.26
CA GLU A 498 18.26 16.95 0.44
C GLU A 498 18.76 17.69 -0.81
N LYS A 499 19.79 18.53 -0.68
CA LYS A 499 20.40 19.25 -1.80
C LYS A 499 21.01 18.31 -2.86
N THR A 500 21.67 17.23 -2.41
CA THR A 500 22.28 16.22 -3.28
C THR A 500 21.21 15.43 -4.03
N PHE A 501 20.08 15.11 -3.38
CA PHE A 501 18.96 14.46 -4.03
C PHE A 501 18.37 15.31 -5.17
N VAL A 502 18.12 16.60 -4.91
CA VAL A 502 17.62 17.53 -5.94
C VAL A 502 18.61 17.63 -7.13
N PHE A 503 19.92 17.68 -6.85
CA PHE A 503 20.96 17.69 -7.87
C PHE A 503 20.94 16.42 -8.74
N TYR A 504 20.84 15.23 -8.14
CA TYR A 504 20.72 13.98 -8.91
C TYR A 504 19.40 13.90 -9.70
N LEU A 505 18.32 14.44 -9.17
CA LEU A 505 17.06 14.53 -9.89
C LEU A 505 17.21 15.40 -11.15
N LEU A 506 17.84 16.57 -11.05
CA LEU A 506 18.11 17.44 -12.20
C LEU A 506 19.01 16.76 -13.24
N ILE A 507 20.07 16.07 -12.80
CA ILE A 507 20.94 15.31 -13.71
C ILE A 507 20.16 14.20 -14.41
N SER A 508 19.33 13.45 -13.68
CA SER A 508 18.54 12.37 -14.28
C SER A 508 17.54 12.88 -15.32
N ILE A 509 16.98 14.07 -15.12
CA ILE A 509 16.11 14.73 -16.10
C ILE A 509 16.89 15.14 -17.33
N LEU A 510 18.09 15.72 -17.16
CA LEU A 510 18.98 16.08 -18.28
C LEU A 510 19.38 14.85 -19.09
N ILE A 511 19.76 13.76 -18.43
CA ILE A 511 20.09 12.50 -19.11
C ILE A 511 18.88 11.96 -19.86
N LEU A 512 17.68 11.98 -19.26
CA LEU A 512 16.46 11.54 -19.91
C LEU A 512 16.14 12.37 -21.16
N THR A 513 16.24 13.68 -21.08
CA THR A 513 16.03 14.57 -22.26
C THR A 513 17.05 14.32 -23.34
N MET A 514 18.32 14.08 -23.00
CA MET A 514 19.38 13.74 -23.95
C MET A 514 19.11 12.37 -24.61
N ILE A 515 18.70 11.36 -23.85
CA ILE A 515 18.33 10.05 -24.40
C ILE A 515 17.16 10.19 -25.38
N ILE A 516 16.11 10.92 -25.00
CA ILE A 516 14.96 11.14 -25.89
C ILE A 516 15.40 11.84 -27.17
N PHE A 517 16.29 12.83 -27.09
CA PHE A 517 16.83 13.53 -28.24
C PHE A 517 17.63 12.62 -29.19
N LEU A 518 18.41 11.68 -28.66
CA LEU A 518 19.16 10.70 -29.44
C LEU A 518 18.26 9.75 -30.25
N PHE A 519 17.10 9.39 -29.67
CA PHE A 519 16.13 8.48 -30.31
C PHE A 519 15.10 9.17 -31.22
N THR A 520 14.91 10.48 -31.08
CA THR A 520 13.92 11.27 -31.83
C THR A 520 14.57 12.49 -32.42
N LYS A 521 14.90 12.45 -33.71
CA LYS A 521 15.56 13.57 -34.42
C LYS A 521 14.69 14.82 -34.64
N ASN A 522 13.40 14.80 -34.28
CA ASN A 522 12.45 15.88 -34.47
C ASN A 522 12.16 16.59 -33.13
N SER A 523 12.28 17.92 -33.07
CA SER A 523 12.13 18.72 -31.84
C SER A 523 10.72 18.59 -31.19
N THR A 524 9.66 18.58 -32.02
CA THR A 524 8.27 18.38 -31.55
C THR A 524 8.03 16.98 -30.97
N ALA A 525 8.65 15.96 -31.57
CA ALA A 525 8.56 14.59 -31.06
C ALA A 525 9.31 14.43 -29.72
N VAL A 526 10.46 15.14 -29.57
CA VAL A 526 11.21 15.15 -28.29
C VAL A 526 10.38 15.75 -27.16
N SER A 527 9.83 16.97 -27.39
CA SER A 527 9.03 17.65 -26.35
C SER A 527 7.77 16.88 -26.01
N SER A 528 7.03 16.35 -26.99
CA SER A 528 5.82 15.56 -26.76
C SER A 528 6.10 14.26 -26.00
N THR A 529 7.20 13.57 -26.29
CA THR A 529 7.61 12.35 -25.57
C THR A 529 7.98 12.67 -24.12
N TYR A 530 8.75 13.73 -23.90
CA TYR A 530 9.11 14.17 -22.56
C TYR A 530 7.88 14.54 -21.73
N ILE A 531 6.94 15.26 -22.32
CA ILE A 531 5.71 15.68 -21.67
C ILE A 531 4.88 14.45 -21.28
N ALA A 532 4.69 13.46 -22.18
CA ALA A 532 4.01 12.23 -21.84
C ALA A 532 4.63 11.54 -20.61
N ILE A 533 5.95 11.38 -20.58
CA ILE A 533 6.67 10.79 -19.45
C ILE A 533 6.51 11.65 -18.18
N SER A 534 6.68 12.97 -18.28
CA SER A 534 6.63 13.87 -17.14
C SER A 534 5.23 13.93 -16.53
N THR A 535 4.16 13.95 -17.34
CA THR A 535 2.78 13.99 -16.86
C THR A 535 2.34 12.65 -16.30
N GLY A 536 2.70 11.53 -16.93
CA GLY A 536 2.50 10.21 -16.35
C GLY A 536 3.17 10.09 -14.96
N CYS A 537 4.40 10.61 -14.82
CA CYS A 537 5.12 10.65 -13.54
C CYS A 537 4.40 11.55 -12.52
N VAL A 538 4.02 12.75 -12.90
CA VAL A 538 3.35 13.74 -12.02
C VAL A 538 1.97 13.25 -11.58
N SER A 539 1.16 12.75 -12.50
CA SER A 539 -0.19 12.22 -12.17
C SER A 539 -0.09 11.05 -11.19
N MET A 540 0.89 10.17 -11.38
CA MET A 540 1.13 9.07 -10.45
C MET A 540 1.64 9.54 -9.09
N LEU A 541 2.57 10.50 -9.04
CA LEU A 541 3.06 11.09 -7.80
C LEU A 541 1.94 11.79 -7.02
N LEU A 542 1.07 12.55 -7.68
CA LEU A 542 -0.07 13.21 -7.06
C LEU A 542 -1.11 12.20 -6.57
N ASN A 543 -1.43 11.17 -7.36
CA ASN A 543 -2.36 10.12 -6.95
C ASN A 543 -1.84 9.34 -5.72
N LEU A 544 -0.55 8.95 -5.71
CA LEU A 544 0.07 8.35 -4.54
C LEU A 544 0.07 9.27 -3.33
N THR A 545 0.31 10.58 -3.53
CA THR A 545 0.26 11.56 -2.46
C THR A 545 -1.14 11.66 -1.85
N LEU A 546 -2.20 11.60 -2.67
CA LEU A 546 -3.59 11.53 -2.19
C LEU A 546 -3.83 10.28 -1.36
N ILE A 547 -3.47 9.11 -1.89
CA ILE A 547 -3.63 7.83 -1.21
C ILE A 547 -2.88 7.80 0.12
N PHE A 548 -1.61 8.21 0.14
CA PHE A 548 -0.78 8.22 1.35
C PHE A 548 -1.30 9.24 2.38
N SER A 549 -1.68 10.45 1.94
CA SER A 549 -2.25 11.46 2.82
C SER A 549 -3.56 10.99 3.43
N PHE A 550 -4.40 10.37 2.63
CA PHE A 550 -5.64 9.78 3.09
C PHE A 550 -5.39 8.67 4.12
N GLN A 551 -4.45 7.76 3.82
CA GLN A 551 -4.07 6.66 4.71
C GLN A 551 -3.48 7.16 6.04
N VAL A 552 -2.67 8.21 6.00
CA VAL A 552 -2.09 8.85 7.20
C VAL A 552 -3.15 9.50 8.07
N LEU A 553 -4.15 10.15 7.49
CA LEU A 553 -5.17 10.90 8.24
C LEU A 553 -6.30 10.01 8.77
N TYR A 554 -6.79 9.08 7.94
CA TYR A 554 -7.98 8.27 8.22
C TYR A 554 -7.65 6.81 8.57
N GLY A 555 -6.39 6.38 8.38
CA GLY A 555 -5.95 5.02 8.61
C GLY A 555 -6.26 4.13 7.45
N TYR A 556 -7.03 3.13 7.74
CA TYR A 556 -7.21 2.05 6.87
C TYR A 556 -8.43 2.17 6.01
N ILE A 557 -8.26 1.94 4.72
CA ILE A 557 -9.43 1.83 3.89
C ILE A 557 -9.07 1.28 2.49
N TYR A 558 -9.03 -0.05 2.32
CA TYR A 558 -8.86 -0.64 0.99
C TYR A 558 -9.95 -0.17 0.02
N TYR A 559 -11.22 -0.14 0.44
CA TYR A 559 -12.31 0.34 -0.41
C TYR A 559 -12.23 1.83 -0.72
N GLN A 560 -11.66 2.65 0.15
CA GLN A 560 -11.49 4.09 -0.14
C GLN A 560 -10.29 4.35 -1.04
N ILE A 561 -9.24 3.52 -0.98
CA ILE A 561 -8.16 3.56 -1.98
C ILE A 561 -8.71 3.23 -3.37
N ALA A 562 -9.56 2.20 -3.46
CA ALA A 562 -10.24 1.86 -4.71
C ALA A 562 -11.17 3.00 -5.17
N LEU A 563 -11.89 3.64 -4.24
CA LEU A 563 -12.73 4.78 -4.53
C LEU A 563 -11.92 5.98 -5.04
N LEU A 564 -10.81 6.34 -4.38
CA LEU A 564 -9.89 7.39 -4.84
C LEU A 564 -9.36 7.10 -6.25
N SER A 565 -8.96 5.85 -6.50
CA SER A 565 -8.51 5.43 -7.84
C SER A 565 -9.64 5.51 -8.87
N SER A 566 -10.87 5.14 -8.51
CA SER A 566 -12.03 5.26 -9.41
C SER A 566 -12.38 6.73 -9.71
N PHE A 567 -12.27 7.62 -8.74
CA PHE A 567 -12.47 9.05 -8.94
C PHE A 567 -11.33 9.68 -9.77
N PHE A 568 -10.09 9.22 -9.62
CA PHE A 568 -9.01 9.59 -10.53
C PHE A 568 -9.34 9.19 -11.98
N MET A 569 -9.80 7.97 -12.19
CA MET A 569 -10.22 7.50 -13.53
C MET A 569 -11.43 8.26 -14.06
N LEU A 570 -12.40 8.62 -13.20
CA LEU A 570 -13.52 9.50 -13.59
C LEU A 570 -13.00 10.86 -14.09
N GLY A 571 -12.05 11.44 -13.39
CA GLY A 571 -11.34 12.65 -13.84
C GLY A 571 -10.72 12.48 -15.21
N SER A 572 -10.02 11.36 -15.44
CA SER A 572 -9.38 11.08 -16.74
C SER A 572 -10.39 10.98 -17.88
N ILE A 573 -11.57 10.41 -17.64
CA ILE A 573 -12.67 10.39 -18.64
C ILE A 573 -13.16 11.80 -18.94
N LEU A 574 -13.47 12.57 -17.89
CA LEU A 574 -13.98 13.94 -18.05
C LEU A 574 -12.95 14.80 -18.79
N GLY A 575 -11.66 14.67 -18.43
CA GLY A 575 -10.57 15.36 -19.10
C GLY A 575 -10.46 14.97 -20.58
N ALA A 576 -10.46 13.67 -20.89
CA ALA A 576 -10.37 13.20 -22.27
C ALA A 576 -11.59 13.64 -23.11
N TYR A 577 -12.80 13.61 -22.53
CA TYR A 577 -14.02 14.09 -23.20
C TYR A 577 -13.95 15.59 -23.50
N LEU A 578 -13.54 16.41 -22.53
CA LEU A 578 -13.37 17.85 -22.71
C LEU A 578 -12.30 18.16 -23.76
N ALA A 579 -11.17 17.43 -23.73
CA ALA A 579 -10.13 17.59 -24.72
C ALA A 579 -10.63 17.29 -26.13
N VAL A 580 -11.35 16.18 -26.33
CA VAL A 580 -11.91 15.83 -27.65
C VAL A 580 -12.87 16.90 -28.15
N LYS A 581 -13.72 17.45 -27.28
CA LYS A 581 -14.70 18.48 -27.62
C LYS A 581 -14.03 19.82 -28.00
N HIS A 582 -12.91 20.15 -27.36
CA HIS A 582 -12.24 21.45 -27.52
C HIS A 582 -10.83 21.36 -28.13
N LEU A 583 -10.53 20.28 -28.86
CA LEU A 583 -9.19 19.99 -29.43
C LEU A 583 -8.55 21.17 -30.23
N ARG A 584 -9.36 22.05 -30.82
CA ARG A 584 -8.87 23.20 -31.59
C ARG A 584 -8.33 24.33 -30.71
N ASN A 585 -8.85 24.48 -29.50
CA ASN A 585 -8.61 25.64 -28.64
C ASN A 585 -7.60 25.35 -27.51
N LEU A 586 -7.37 24.07 -27.19
CA LEU A 586 -6.48 23.69 -26.11
C LEU A 586 -5.01 23.74 -26.56
N LYS A 587 -4.22 24.54 -25.84
CA LYS A 587 -2.77 24.64 -26.04
C LYS A 587 -2.03 23.83 -24.95
N LEU A 588 -1.07 23.02 -25.35
CA LEU A 588 -0.28 22.16 -24.43
C LEU A 588 0.43 22.98 -23.36
N MET A 589 0.96 24.17 -23.70
CA MET A 589 1.61 25.07 -22.75
C MET A 589 0.66 25.55 -21.63
N GLY A 590 -0.61 25.85 -21.97
CA GLY A 590 -1.61 26.23 -20.97
C GLY A 590 -1.92 25.09 -20.01
N LEU A 591 -1.95 23.85 -20.50
CA LEU A 591 -2.15 22.66 -19.67
C LEU A 591 -1.00 22.45 -18.69
N GLU A 592 0.26 22.59 -19.14
CA GLU A 592 1.44 22.46 -18.29
C GLU A 592 1.47 23.49 -17.16
N ILE A 593 1.12 24.75 -17.46
CA ILE A 593 0.98 25.81 -16.45
C ILE A 593 -0.15 25.46 -15.45
N PHE A 594 -1.29 24.99 -15.95
CA PHE A 594 -2.41 24.58 -15.10
C PHE A 594 -2.04 23.44 -14.13
N ILE A 595 -1.33 22.42 -14.60
CA ILE A 595 -0.84 21.31 -13.78
C ILE A 595 0.12 21.83 -12.69
N LEU A 596 1.00 22.74 -13.02
CA LEU A 596 1.93 23.34 -12.08
C LEU A 596 1.19 24.12 -10.98
N LEU A 597 0.26 24.98 -11.35
CA LEU A 597 -0.55 25.77 -10.40
C LEU A 597 -1.42 24.86 -9.51
N LEU A 598 -2.06 23.84 -10.08
CA LEU A 598 -2.84 22.86 -9.34
C LEU A 598 -1.98 22.10 -8.32
N SER A 599 -0.75 21.74 -8.70
CA SER A 599 0.18 21.04 -7.80
C SER A 599 0.57 21.91 -6.60
N VAL A 600 0.80 23.22 -6.81
CA VAL A 600 1.08 24.16 -5.73
C VAL A 600 -0.15 24.33 -4.82
N LEU A 601 -1.34 24.49 -5.40
CA LEU A 601 -2.59 24.56 -4.65
C LEU A 601 -2.80 23.31 -3.81
N PHE A 602 -2.55 22.14 -4.38
CA PHE A 602 -2.68 20.86 -3.68
C PHE A 602 -1.72 20.77 -2.48
N PHE A 603 -0.48 21.20 -2.64
CA PHE A 603 0.48 21.27 -1.53
C PHE A 603 -0.03 22.15 -0.38
N LEU A 604 -0.56 23.34 -0.70
CA LEU A 604 -1.12 24.26 0.29
C LEU A 604 -2.35 23.64 1.00
N LEU A 605 -3.24 22.99 0.24
CA LEU A 605 -4.40 22.31 0.80
C LEU A 605 -4.01 21.16 1.75
N LEU A 606 -3.01 20.35 1.41
CA LEU A 606 -2.54 19.29 2.31
C LEU A 606 -1.96 19.84 3.60
N LYS A 607 -1.27 20.98 3.54
CA LYS A 607 -0.76 21.66 4.74
C LYS A 607 -1.92 22.12 5.64
N THR A 608 -2.95 22.76 5.08
CA THR A 608 -4.12 23.19 5.85
C THR A 608 -4.90 22.02 6.43
N ILE A 609 -5.10 20.94 5.65
CA ILE A 609 -5.76 19.72 6.13
C ILE A 609 -5.03 19.11 7.33
N LYS A 610 -3.69 19.10 7.31
CA LYS A 610 -2.88 18.64 8.45
C LYS A 610 -3.14 19.47 9.68
N ASP A 611 -3.13 20.81 9.57
CA ASP A 611 -3.28 21.73 10.69
C ASP A 611 -4.69 21.65 11.30
N PHE A 612 -5.72 21.44 10.48
CA PHE A 612 -7.12 21.34 10.91
C PHE A 612 -7.63 19.91 11.13
N SER A 613 -6.78 18.88 11.03
CA SER A 613 -7.18 17.46 11.18
C SER A 613 -7.80 17.11 12.56
N ASN A 614 -7.64 17.98 13.56
CA ASN A 614 -8.24 17.82 14.89
C ASN A 614 -9.66 18.41 15.01
N ASN A 615 -10.14 19.15 14.00
CA ASN A 615 -11.49 19.71 14.01
C ASN A 615 -12.49 18.62 13.57
N LYS A 616 -13.49 18.31 14.42
CA LYS A 616 -14.48 17.25 14.18
C LYS A 616 -15.26 17.46 12.89
N ILE A 617 -15.69 18.67 12.59
CA ILE A 617 -16.49 18.98 11.40
C ILE A 617 -15.65 18.79 10.13
N LEU A 618 -14.45 19.34 10.12
CA LEU A 618 -13.55 19.26 8.98
C LEU A 618 -13.09 17.82 8.72
N TYR A 619 -12.97 17.00 9.76
CA TYR A 619 -12.65 15.58 9.62
C TYR A 619 -13.66 14.83 8.75
N PHE A 620 -14.95 15.16 8.82
CA PHE A 620 -16.00 14.57 7.97
C PHE A 620 -16.02 15.15 6.54
N VAL A 621 -15.54 16.37 6.35
CA VAL A 621 -15.55 17.05 5.04
C VAL A 621 -14.34 16.66 4.18
N PHE A 622 -13.18 16.45 4.78
CA PHE A 622 -11.94 16.16 4.08
C PHE A 622 -11.99 14.95 3.14
N PRO A 623 -12.64 13.81 3.45
CA PRO A 623 -12.75 12.70 2.49
C PRO A 623 -13.32 13.11 1.14
N TYR A 624 -14.33 13.98 1.12
CA TYR A 624 -14.93 14.50 -0.11
C TYR A 624 -13.97 15.41 -0.86
N ILE A 625 -13.18 16.22 -0.14
CA ILE A 625 -12.12 17.03 -0.75
C ILE A 625 -11.08 16.14 -1.44
N PHE A 626 -10.68 15.03 -0.82
CA PHE A 626 -9.75 14.07 -1.43
C PHE A 626 -10.33 13.47 -2.72
N LEU A 627 -11.63 13.15 -2.77
CA LEU A 627 -12.28 12.66 -3.97
C LEU A 627 -12.29 13.71 -5.09
N ILE A 628 -12.62 14.97 -4.76
CA ILE A 628 -12.58 16.08 -5.73
C ILE A 628 -11.16 16.29 -6.26
N LEU A 629 -10.16 16.30 -5.40
CA LEU A 629 -8.76 16.40 -5.80
C LEU A 629 -8.35 15.25 -6.70
N SER A 630 -8.83 14.04 -6.44
CA SER A 630 -8.56 12.86 -7.28
C SER A 630 -9.13 13.06 -8.69
N VAL A 631 -10.36 13.58 -8.82
CA VAL A 631 -10.95 13.93 -10.14
C VAL A 631 -10.12 14.99 -10.85
N LEU A 632 -9.69 16.04 -10.15
CA LEU A 632 -8.87 17.09 -10.74
C LEU A 632 -7.52 16.56 -11.22
N VAL A 633 -6.85 15.71 -10.41
CA VAL A 633 -5.58 15.07 -10.81
C VAL A 633 -5.77 14.16 -12.01
N GLY A 634 -6.84 13.37 -12.08
CA GLY A 634 -7.15 12.55 -13.24
C GLY A 634 -7.45 13.37 -14.50
N SER A 635 -8.12 14.52 -14.35
CA SER A 635 -8.60 15.28 -15.50
C SER A 635 -7.48 15.81 -16.40
N PHE A 636 -6.34 16.26 -15.85
CA PHE A 636 -5.24 16.74 -16.70
C PHE A 636 -4.49 15.59 -17.40
N SER A 637 -4.33 14.43 -16.76
CA SER A 637 -3.81 13.25 -17.45
C SER A 637 -4.73 12.85 -18.63
N GLY A 638 -6.05 12.87 -18.41
CA GLY A 638 -7.03 12.61 -19.44
C GLY A 638 -7.04 13.65 -20.58
N ILE A 639 -6.81 14.93 -20.30
CA ILE A 639 -6.73 16.00 -21.31
C ILE A 639 -5.49 15.83 -22.19
N GLU A 640 -4.37 15.46 -21.62
CA GLU A 640 -3.10 15.42 -22.31
C GLU A 640 -3.03 14.35 -23.41
N PHE A 641 -3.56 13.15 -23.13
CA PHE A 641 -3.49 12.04 -24.08
C PHE A 641 -4.05 12.35 -25.47
N PRO A 642 -5.27 12.94 -25.64
CA PRO A 642 -5.78 13.36 -26.94
C PRO A 642 -4.95 14.46 -27.60
N ILE A 643 -4.45 15.42 -26.82
CA ILE A 643 -3.65 16.55 -27.35
C ILE A 643 -2.32 16.06 -27.92
N LEU A 644 -1.59 15.22 -27.19
CA LEU A 644 -0.33 14.64 -27.64
C LEU A 644 -0.52 13.76 -28.86
N ASN A 645 -1.56 12.94 -28.90
CA ASN A 645 -1.91 12.14 -30.07
C ASN A 645 -2.15 13.03 -31.30
N LYS A 646 -2.90 14.14 -31.15
CA LYS A 646 -3.13 15.09 -32.24
C LYS A 646 -1.82 15.66 -32.77
N ILE A 647 -0.98 16.22 -31.89
CA ILE A 647 0.28 16.85 -32.26
C ILE A 647 1.21 15.88 -33.01
N LEU A 648 1.35 14.66 -32.52
CA LEU A 648 2.27 13.70 -33.13
C LEU A 648 1.71 13.06 -34.41
N ILE A 649 0.41 12.88 -34.53
CA ILE A 649 -0.24 12.36 -35.76
C ILE A 649 -0.16 13.40 -36.87
N GLU A 650 -0.34 14.68 -36.56
CA GLU A 650 -0.25 15.76 -37.53
C GLU A 650 1.19 15.98 -38.04
N ASN A 651 2.20 15.81 -37.17
CA ASN A 651 3.62 16.10 -37.46
C ASN A 651 4.45 14.86 -37.85
N SER A 652 3.85 13.66 -37.93
CA SER A 652 4.59 12.45 -38.28
C SER A 652 4.06 11.79 -39.57
N ALA A 653 5.02 11.29 -40.39
CA ALA A 653 4.72 10.37 -41.50
C ALA A 653 4.54 8.91 -41.02
N SER A 654 4.67 8.65 -39.72
CA SER A 654 4.57 7.30 -39.15
C SER A 654 3.13 6.82 -39.01
N ASN A 655 2.96 5.51 -39.00
CA ASN A 655 1.66 4.89 -38.84
C ASN A 655 1.02 5.27 -37.49
N ILE A 656 -0.26 5.60 -37.53
CA ILE A 656 -1.03 6.12 -36.40
C ILE A 656 -0.98 5.18 -35.20
N SER A 657 -1.13 3.87 -35.43
CA SER A 657 -1.06 2.85 -34.35
C SER A 657 0.29 2.83 -33.63
N SER A 658 1.38 3.13 -34.36
CA SER A 658 2.71 3.27 -33.77
C SER A 658 2.82 4.52 -32.91
N VAL A 659 2.19 5.63 -33.31
CA VAL A 659 2.17 6.88 -32.54
C VAL A 659 1.38 6.68 -31.25
N VAL A 660 0.17 6.15 -31.34
CA VAL A 660 -0.72 5.89 -30.18
C VAL A 660 -0.06 4.95 -29.17
N GLY A 661 0.47 3.82 -29.65
CA GLY A 661 1.16 2.86 -28.79
C GLY A 661 2.41 3.44 -28.12
N LYS A 662 3.13 4.37 -28.78
CA LYS A 662 4.26 5.07 -28.19
C LYS A 662 3.84 6.04 -27.11
N ILE A 663 2.84 6.91 -27.35
CA ILE A 663 2.37 7.89 -26.37
C ILE A 663 1.87 7.18 -25.12
N TYR A 664 1.03 6.16 -25.30
CA TYR A 664 0.52 5.37 -24.18
C TYR A 664 1.66 4.70 -23.41
N ALA A 665 2.64 4.12 -24.11
CA ALA A 665 3.80 3.50 -23.47
C ALA A 665 4.67 4.52 -22.69
N PHE A 666 4.84 5.73 -23.18
CA PHE A 666 5.62 6.76 -22.50
C PHE A 666 4.89 7.35 -21.29
N ASP A 667 3.58 7.52 -21.34
CA ASP A 667 2.76 7.90 -20.20
C ASP A 667 2.85 6.84 -19.08
N LEU A 668 2.68 5.56 -19.43
CA LEU A 668 2.85 4.45 -18.49
C LEU A 668 4.27 4.33 -17.93
N LEU A 669 5.30 4.61 -18.72
CA LEU A 669 6.69 4.67 -18.28
C LEU A 669 6.88 5.78 -17.24
N GLY A 670 6.29 6.94 -17.48
CA GLY A 670 6.24 8.04 -16.52
C GLY A 670 5.56 7.62 -15.22
N GLY A 671 4.39 6.99 -15.31
CA GLY A 671 3.66 6.43 -14.17
C GLY A 671 4.49 5.42 -13.38
N TRP A 672 5.25 4.55 -14.05
CA TRP A 672 6.19 3.62 -13.40
C TRP A 672 7.28 4.34 -12.61
N LEU A 673 7.93 5.34 -13.22
CA LEU A 673 8.94 6.15 -12.54
C LEU A 673 8.35 6.85 -11.32
N GLY A 674 7.17 7.47 -11.45
CA GLY A 674 6.46 8.13 -10.36
C GLY A 674 6.09 7.15 -9.23
N ALA A 675 5.63 5.94 -9.58
CA ALA A 675 5.29 4.91 -8.61
C ALA A 675 6.50 4.47 -7.78
N ILE A 676 7.62 4.12 -8.43
CA ILE A 676 8.81 3.61 -7.74
C ILE A 676 9.49 4.72 -6.94
N LEU A 677 9.76 5.86 -7.56
CA LEU A 677 10.43 6.97 -6.89
C LEU A 677 9.58 7.54 -5.75
N GLY A 678 8.28 7.71 -5.99
CA GLY A 678 7.36 8.25 -4.99
C GLY A 678 7.21 7.36 -3.76
N SER A 679 6.95 6.06 -3.96
CA SER A 679 6.61 5.16 -2.86
C SER A 679 7.83 4.61 -2.10
N ILE A 680 8.93 4.33 -2.78
CA ILE A 680 10.09 3.67 -2.17
C ILE A 680 11.13 4.66 -1.67
N VAL A 681 11.30 5.81 -2.38
CA VAL A 681 12.40 6.74 -2.11
C VAL A 681 11.90 8.06 -1.54
N ILE A 682 11.07 8.79 -2.28
CA ILE A 682 10.78 10.18 -1.93
C ILE A 682 9.95 10.27 -0.67
N PHE A 683 8.82 9.58 -0.61
CA PHE A 683 7.89 9.71 0.52
C PHE A 683 8.48 9.19 1.84
N PRO A 684 9.07 7.98 1.93
CA PRO A 684 9.58 7.48 3.20
C PRO A 684 10.82 8.22 3.71
N ILE A 685 11.71 8.71 2.81
CA ILE A 685 12.98 9.32 3.19
C ILE A 685 12.88 10.83 3.38
N PHE A 686 12.16 11.50 2.47
CA PHE A 686 12.11 12.96 2.38
C PHE A 686 10.73 13.55 2.69
N GLY A 687 9.68 12.71 2.72
CA GLY A 687 8.31 13.12 3.00
C GLY A 687 7.61 13.81 1.82
N ILE A 688 6.37 14.23 2.09
CA ILE A 688 5.49 14.80 1.06
C ILE A 688 6.05 16.06 0.39
N LYS A 689 6.75 16.92 1.11
CA LYS A 689 7.31 18.16 0.54
C LYS A 689 8.18 17.91 -0.68
N PHE A 690 9.00 16.88 -0.65
CA PHE A 690 9.92 16.55 -1.74
C PHE A 690 9.22 15.96 -2.96
N ILE A 691 8.06 15.35 -2.80
CA ILE A 691 7.22 14.95 -3.94
C ILE A 691 6.82 16.20 -4.73
N PHE A 692 6.37 17.26 -4.05
CA PHE A 692 5.99 18.51 -4.73
C PHE A 692 7.18 19.22 -5.37
N TYR A 693 8.37 19.20 -4.77
CA TYR A 693 9.58 19.74 -5.42
C TYR A 693 9.91 18.96 -6.70
N ALA A 694 9.81 17.63 -6.67
CA ALA A 694 10.01 16.81 -7.88
C ALA A 694 8.98 17.15 -8.98
N ILE A 695 7.71 17.32 -8.63
CA ILE A 695 6.64 17.70 -9.54
C ILE A 695 6.90 19.08 -10.17
N ILE A 696 7.25 20.07 -9.36
CA ILE A 696 7.54 21.43 -9.83
C ILE A 696 8.73 21.41 -10.79
N ILE A 697 9.80 20.70 -10.47
CA ILE A 697 10.98 20.58 -11.34
C ILE A 697 10.61 19.94 -12.68
N LEU A 698 9.86 18.83 -12.66
CA LEU A 698 9.41 18.14 -13.88
C LEU A 698 8.55 19.04 -14.75
N LYS A 699 7.66 19.84 -14.19
CA LYS A 699 6.76 20.71 -14.98
C LYS A 699 7.44 21.98 -15.46
N ILE A 700 8.38 22.54 -14.71
CA ILE A 700 9.20 23.65 -15.19
C ILE A 700 10.07 23.21 -16.38
N THR A 701 10.69 22.04 -16.31
CA THR A 701 11.48 21.50 -17.44
C THR A 701 10.61 21.20 -18.66
N SER A 702 9.37 20.73 -18.49
CA SER A 702 8.40 20.60 -19.61
C SER A 702 8.11 21.94 -20.29
N LEU A 703 7.86 22.99 -19.50
CA LEU A 703 7.60 24.33 -20.00
C LEU A 703 8.81 24.92 -20.77
N ILE A 704 10.02 24.72 -20.26
CA ILE A 704 11.27 25.15 -20.94
C ILE A 704 11.39 24.43 -22.26
N LEU A 705 11.22 23.13 -22.33
CA LEU A 705 11.29 22.35 -23.56
C LEU A 705 10.25 22.79 -24.59
N LEU A 706 9.00 23.05 -24.15
CA LEU A 706 7.96 23.58 -25.05
C LEU A 706 8.29 24.96 -25.61
N SER A 707 8.82 25.84 -24.78
CA SER A 707 9.21 27.18 -25.24
C SER A 707 10.37 27.13 -26.26
N LEU A 708 11.37 26.31 -26.02
CA LEU A 708 12.50 26.11 -26.95
C LEU A 708 12.03 25.51 -28.29
N THR A 709 11.15 24.52 -28.28
CA THR A 709 10.62 23.94 -29.52
C THR A 709 9.78 24.93 -30.29
N SER A 710 8.97 25.77 -29.64
CA SER A 710 8.17 26.80 -30.30
C SER A 710 9.01 27.89 -30.94
N ILE A 711 10.13 28.28 -30.33
CA ILE A 711 11.09 29.24 -30.90
C ILE A 711 11.79 28.63 -32.13
N TYR A 712 12.26 27.41 -32.04
CA TYR A 712 12.94 26.69 -33.10
C TYR A 712 12.06 26.53 -34.36
N GLU A 713 10.77 26.22 -34.17
CA GLU A 713 9.81 26.10 -35.28
C GLU A 713 9.53 27.45 -35.95
N ARG A 714 9.43 28.55 -35.18
CA ARG A 714 9.26 29.90 -35.73
C ARG A 714 10.48 30.39 -36.56
N GLN A 715 11.69 29.90 -36.24
CA GLN A 715 12.89 30.24 -37.01
C GLN A 715 13.05 29.41 -38.30
N ARG A 716 12.28 28.31 -38.42
CA ARG A 716 12.36 27.42 -39.60
C ARG A 716 11.28 27.72 -40.65
N ILE A 717 10.29 28.53 -40.31
CA ILE A 717 9.30 29.13 -41.21
C ILE A 717 9.80 30.47 -41.68
#